data_b5e75cb07d0363346c720af451612d3c
#
_entry.id   b5e75cb07d0363346c720af451612d3c
#
_cell.length_a   1.000
_cell.length_b   1.000
_cell.length_c   1.000
_cell.angle_alpha   90.00
_cell.angle_beta   90.00
_cell.angle_gamma   90.00
#
_symmetry.space_group_name_H-M   'P 1'
#
loop_
_entity.id
_entity.type
_entity.pdbx_description
1 polymer ?
#
loop_
_entity_poly.entity_id
_entity_poly.type
_entity_poly.pdbx_seq_one_letter_code
_entity_poly.pdbx_strand_id
1 'polypeptide(L)'
;MTFFQILDSLLLQPLQLLFEVVYVNANRVIGNPGLSIIVLSLVMNFLVLPLYMRADALQEEERDMEARLHRGVTHIKKTFRGDEKMMILQTYYRQNHYKPTYVLRSAVSLFLEIPFFIAAYRFLSGLELIKGVSFGPIADLGAADGLIAIAGVHINLLPIIMTAVNLVSCIIFTKGATPKTKIQLYVMAVFFLFFLYTSPAGLVFYWTLNNIFSLIKTIFYKLKHPGRVLKILAAVAGAALLALGLVRYSFSERPVVKAALLLLGAALMLPLIVGLIRTKKPAAGKPATKPNAKIFFGCAAFLALFIGGYIPASVISSSAQEFVNVQMYYSPIWFVINSLCLAIGTFVIWFGIFYWLASPKGKVAFEKVLWMLVGVAIVDFMFFGKYLGVLSSTLSFEGGMQFAPAELWGNLLAIAATAGVMYLVYRRWSKHVFKAALAFVLAIAIMLPINIGSIHSQIKSIRQTMEESGGVPEYTMSKTGKNVIVLMLDRAVGAFLPYIFNEKPELQAQFDGFTAYTNVVSTGAFTNMGTPALMGGYEYTVDQINLRKDEKLVDKHNEALKMMPVLFDQNDFDVTVFDPIYANYQWVPDLSVFSDYPDIHRYITFGAFESDMSPKNWVSANMRNFFGYSLMKVCPVAAQSILYDNGNYNRSSVQTEEEENFVEQTITSPHTATGMDATFLKGYHALTHLPTITQTTKSGDNTFLFMTNDTTHSPVLLQ
;
A
#
# COMPACT_ATOMS: atom_id res chain seq x y z
N MET A 1 -13.20 10.12 -4.50
CA MET A 1 -11.92 10.43 -5.19
C MET A 1 -12.15 11.48 -6.26
N THR A 2 -11.28 12.50 -6.32
CA THR A 2 -11.27 13.49 -7.38
C THR A 2 -10.60 12.96 -8.64
N PHE A 3 -10.80 13.60 -9.79
CA PHE A 3 -10.11 13.24 -11.03
C PHE A 3 -8.57 13.24 -10.88
N PHE A 4 -8.03 14.22 -10.16
CA PHE A 4 -6.58 14.31 -9.92
C PHE A 4 -6.07 13.15 -9.04
N GLN A 5 -6.83 12.71 -8.05
CA GLN A 5 -6.48 11.55 -7.22
C GLN A 5 -6.48 10.25 -8.03
N ILE A 6 -7.43 10.08 -8.95
CA ILE A 6 -7.45 8.92 -9.86
C ILE A 6 -6.22 8.94 -10.77
N LEU A 7 -5.89 10.09 -11.35
CA LEU A 7 -4.71 10.23 -12.21
C LEU A 7 -3.41 9.97 -11.43
N ASP A 8 -3.32 10.44 -10.20
CA ASP A 8 -2.22 10.19 -9.30
C ASP A 8 -2.06 8.68 -9.01
N SER A 9 -3.16 8.02 -8.68
CA SER A 9 -3.17 6.56 -8.41
C SER A 9 -2.81 5.72 -9.64
N LEU A 10 -3.09 6.22 -10.84
CA LEU A 10 -2.74 5.53 -12.09
C LEU A 10 -1.27 5.74 -12.50
N LEU A 11 -0.70 6.90 -12.25
CA LEU A 11 0.60 7.28 -12.83
C LEU A 11 1.72 7.40 -11.80
N LEU A 12 1.49 8.06 -10.68
CA LEU A 12 2.55 8.41 -9.73
C LEU A 12 2.64 7.44 -8.55
N GLN A 13 1.53 7.06 -7.96
CA GLN A 13 1.53 6.16 -6.80
C GLN A 13 2.18 4.79 -7.07
N PRO A 14 2.01 4.14 -8.26
CA PRO A 14 2.74 2.89 -8.55
C PRO A 14 4.25 3.06 -8.50
N LEU A 15 4.76 4.21 -8.95
CA LEU A 15 6.19 4.51 -8.88
C LEU A 15 6.63 4.83 -7.44
N GLN A 16 5.83 5.59 -6.68
CA GLN A 16 6.11 5.85 -5.27
C GLN A 16 6.20 4.56 -4.45
N LEU A 17 5.25 3.64 -4.62
CA LEU A 17 5.28 2.32 -3.98
C LEU A 17 6.55 1.54 -4.33
N LEU A 18 7.02 1.64 -5.57
CA LEU A 18 8.27 1.02 -5.98
C LEU A 18 9.47 1.63 -5.23
N PHE A 19 9.53 2.97 -5.11
CA PHE A 19 10.56 3.66 -4.33
C PHE A 19 10.54 3.23 -2.86
N GLU A 20 9.35 3.18 -2.25
CA GLU A 20 9.15 2.76 -0.86
C GLU A 20 9.64 1.34 -0.62
N VAL A 21 9.17 0.38 -1.41
CA VAL A 21 9.55 -1.04 -1.26
C VAL A 21 11.07 -1.21 -1.38
N VAL A 22 11.69 -0.57 -2.36
CA VAL A 22 13.15 -0.66 -2.55
C VAL A 22 13.90 -0.03 -1.37
N TYR A 23 13.51 1.18 -0.95
CA TYR A 23 14.20 1.91 0.11
C TYR A 23 14.06 1.23 1.48
N VAL A 24 12.82 0.88 1.86
CA VAL A 24 12.54 0.27 3.17
C VAL A 24 13.27 -1.06 3.31
N ASN A 25 13.24 -1.91 2.28
CA ASN A 25 13.97 -3.18 2.31
C ASN A 25 15.50 -2.99 2.29
N ALA A 26 16.01 -2.02 1.53
CA ALA A 26 17.43 -1.68 1.58
C ALA A 26 17.84 -1.21 2.98
N ASN A 27 17.04 -0.35 3.61
CA ASN A 27 17.31 0.17 4.95
C ASN A 27 17.25 -0.92 6.03
N ARG A 28 16.34 -1.88 5.93
CA ARG A 28 16.29 -3.05 6.83
C ARG A 28 17.54 -3.92 6.76
N VAL A 29 18.06 -4.12 5.55
CA VAL A 29 19.24 -4.97 5.34
C VAL A 29 20.51 -4.26 5.77
N ILE A 30 20.64 -2.97 5.45
CA ILE A 30 21.88 -2.19 5.62
C ILE A 30 21.92 -1.49 6.98
N GLY A 31 20.77 -1.02 7.50
CA GLY A 31 20.68 -0.25 8.75
C GLY A 31 21.28 1.15 8.66
N ASN A 32 21.46 1.70 7.45
CA ASN A 32 22.00 3.05 7.24
C ASN A 32 21.21 3.78 6.13
N PRO A 33 20.49 4.87 6.47
CA PRO A 33 19.64 5.60 5.54
C PRO A 33 20.37 6.16 4.31
N GLY A 34 21.59 6.69 4.48
CA GLY A 34 22.37 7.24 3.38
C GLY A 34 22.85 6.18 2.38
N LEU A 35 23.30 5.01 2.87
CA LEU A 35 23.63 3.86 2.01
C LEU A 35 22.38 3.32 1.32
N SER A 36 21.24 3.38 1.96
CA SER A 36 19.96 2.95 1.40
C SER A 36 19.53 3.84 0.22
N ILE A 37 19.83 5.14 0.26
CA ILE A 37 19.64 6.05 -0.88
C ILE A 37 20.56 5.65 -2.06
N ILE A 38 21.78 5.22 -1.79
CA ILE A 38 22.70 4.75 -2.86
C ILE A 38 22.11 3.50 -3.51
N VAL A 39 21.65 2.51 -2.72
CA VAL A 39 21.02 1.30 -3.24
C VAL A 39 19.75 1.63 -4.02
N LEU A 40 18.92 2.52 -3.49
CA LEU A 40 17.71 3.00 -4.18
C LEU A 40 18.06 3.58 -5.55
N SER A 41 19.03 4.49 -5.61
CA SER A 41 19.49 5.09 -6.87
C SER A 41 19.98 4.03 -7.85
N LEU A 42 20.80 3.09 -7.41
CA LEU A 42 21.32 2.02 -8.28
C LEU A 42 20.19 1.12 -8.79
N VAL A 43 19.33 0.62 -7.92
CA VAL A 43 18.21 -0.26 -8.31
C VAL A 43 17.30 0.44 -9.30
N MET A 44 16.91 1.69 -9.04
CA MET A 44 16.03 2.45 -9.93
C MET A 44 16.70 2.73 -11.28
N ASN A 45 17.97 3.12 -11.32
CA ASN A 45 18.68 3.33 -12.55
C ASN A 45 18.84 2.05 -13.38
N PHE A 46 19.14 0.90 -12.76
CA PHE A 46 19.21 -0.38 -13.48
C PHE A 46 17.84 -0.85 -13.98
N LEU A 47 16.78 -0.65 -13.21
CA LEU A 47 15.42 -1.00 -13.60
C LEU A 47 14.97 -0.21 -14.84
N VAL A 48 15.26 1.10 -14.85
CA VAL A 48 14.83 2.02 -15.91
C VAL A 48 15.81 2.06 -17.09
N LEU A 49 17.03 1.53 -16.93
CA LEU A 49 18.07 1.54 -17.95
C LEU A 49 17.62 1.03 -19.33
N PRO A 50 16.91 -0.12 -19.46
CA PRO A 50 16.46 -0.60 -20.77
C PRO A 50 15.51 0.37 -21.49
N LEU A 51 14.73 1.15 -20.71
CA LEU A 51 13.83 2.18 -21.22
C LEU A 51 14.60 3.36 -21.77
N TYR A 52 15.54 3.89 -20.98
CA TYR A 52 16.37 5.00 -21.41
C TYR A 52 17.19 4.64 -22.64
N MET A 53 17.76 3.42 -22.70
CA MET A 53 18.45 2.95 -23.88
C MET A 53 17.58 2.99 -25.14
N ARG A 54 16.32 2.60 -25.02
CA ARG A 54 15.41 2.60 -26.17
C ARG A 54 14.92 4.01 -26.52
N ALA A 55 14.66 4.83 -25.49
CA ALA A 55 14.29 6.24 -25.69
C ALA A 55 15.42 7.01 -26.36
N ASP A 56 16.67 6.80 -25.91
CA ASP A 56 17.87 7.41 -26.50
C ASP A 56 18.04 6.98 -27.98
N ALA A 57 17.81 5.68 -28.29
CA ALA A 57 17.86 5.17 -29.66
C ALA A 57 16.76 5.79 -30.57
N LEU A 58 15.54 5.94 -30.05
CA LEU A 58 14.45 6.61 -30.80
C LEU A 58 14.74 8.08 -31.04
N GLN A 59 15.35 8.75 -30.06
CA GLN A 59 15.77 10.14 -30.18
C GLN A 59 16.91 10.29 -31.21
N GLU A 60 17.86 9.35 -31.25
CA GLU A 60 18.94 9.32 -32.24
C GLU A 60 18.39 9.09 -33.63
N GLU A 61 17.49 8.11 -33.82
CA GLU A 61 16.79 7.86 -35.09
C GLU A 61 16.10 9.11 -35.63
N GLU A 62 15.40 9.87 -34.73
CA GLU A 62 14.72 11.10 -35.11
C GLU A 62 15.68 12.21 -35.46
N ARG A 63 16.74 12.41 -34.70
CA ARG A 63 17.77 13.41 -34.94
C ARG A 63 18.46 13.18 -36.28
N ASP A 64 18.79 11.92 -36.62
CA ASP A 64 19.40 11.54 -37.89
C ASP A 64 18.45 11.80 -39.08
N MET A 65 17.17 11.51 -38.89
CA MET A 65 16.13 11.79 -39.88
C MET A 65 15.96 13.29 -40.11
N GLU A 66 15.86 14.07 -39.00
CA GLU A 66 15.78 15.55 -39.06
C GLU A 66 17.01 16.12 -39.78
N ALA A 67 18.22 15.64 -39.50
CA ALA A 67 19.44 16.09 -40.11
C ALA A 67 19.45 15.80 -41.65
N ARG A 68 18.97 14.64 -42.06
CA ARG A 68 18.84 14.27 -43.50
C ARG A 68 17.85 15.17 -44.23
N LEU A 69 16.72 15.47 -43.59
CA LEU A 69 15.65 16.27 -44.19
C LEU A 69 15.91 17.77 -44.11
N HIS A 70 16.80 18.21 -43.25
CA HIS A 70 17.02 19.62 -42.91
C HIS A 70 17.26 20.52 -44.15
N ARG A 71 18.11 20.08 -45.09
CA ARG A 71 18.42 20.89 -46.29
C ARG A 71 17.18 21.10 -47.16
N GLY A 72 16.40 20.07 -47.43
CA GLY A 72 15.18 20.15 -48.24
C GLY A 72 14.09 20.97 -47.55
N VAL A 73 13.87 20.71 -46.23
CA VAL A 73 12.90 21.49 -45.43
C VAL A 73 13.26 22.97 -45.38
N THR A 74 14.54 23.30 -45.20
CA THR A 74 15.01 24.71 -45.18
C THR A 74 14.84 25.36 -46.50
N HIS A 75 15.13 24.68 -47.61
CA HIS A 75 14.91 25.18 -48.95
C HIS A 75 13.44 25.48 -49.24
N ILE A 76 12.54 24.49 -48.93
CA ILE A 76 11.09 24.66 -49.12
C ILE A 76 10.55 25.84 -48.26
N LYS A 77 10.98 25.94 -47.02
CA LYS A 77 10.55 27.06 -46.11
C LYS A 77 11.01 28.42 -46.57
N LYS A 78 12.15 28.51 -47.30
CA LYS A 78 12.67 29.77 -47.83
C LYS A 78 12.00 30.16 -49.16
N THR A 79 11.67 29.18 -49.99
CA THR A 79 11.22 29.40 -51.39
C THR A 79 9.71 29.55 -51.49
N PHE A 80 8.92 28.80 -50.69
CA PHE A 80 7.46 28.79 -50.79
C PHE A 80 6.79 29.49 -49.61
N ARG A 81 5.56 30.05 -49.81
CA ARG A 81 4.78 30.75 -48.79
C ARG A 81 3.34 30.21 -48.74
N GLY A 82 2.63 30.47 -47.65
CA GLY A 82 1.20 30.11 -47.47
C GLY A 82 0.92 28.62 -47.62
N ASP A 83 -0.20 28.29 -48.23
CA ASP A 83 -0.68 26.90 -48.41
C ASP A 83 0.20 26.07 -49.29
N GLU A 84 0.82 26.68 -50.33
CA GLU A 84 1.77 25.99 -51.22
C GLU A 84 2.95 25.44 -50.39
N LYS A 85 3.53 26.22 -49.50
CA LYS A 85 4.59 25.75 -48.60
C LYS A 85 4.14 24.56 -47.77
N MET A 86 2.91 24.58 -47.29
CA MET A 86 2.36 23.53 -46.45
C MET A 86 2.17 22.22 -47.24
N MET A 87 1.61 22.33 -48.45
CA MET A 87 1.41 21.18 -49.35
C MET A 87 2.74 20.52 -49.79
N ILE A 88 3.71 21.35 -50.16
CA ILE A 88 5.04 20.86 -50.60
C ILE A 88 5.76 20.19 -49.40
N LEU A 89 5.73 20.80 -48.20
CA LEU A 89 6.30 20.19 -46.99
C LEU A 89 5.65 18.86 -46.66
N GLN A 90 4.32 18.75 -46.68
CA GLN A 90 3.62 17.51 -46.42
C GLN A 90 3.99 16.43 -47.46
N THR A 91 4.08 16.79 -48.73
CA THR A 91 4.46 15.89 -49.80
C THR A 91 5.91 15.43 -49.65
N TYR A 92 6.84 16.33 -49.33
CA TYR A 92 8.24 16.03 -49.06
C TYR A 92 8.39 15.09 -47.88
N TYR A 93 7.69 15.32 -46.75
CA TYR A 93 7.68 14.43 -45.60
C TYR A 93 7.11 13.05 -45.94
N ARG A 94 6.01 12.99 -46.71
CA ARG A 94 5.40 11.72 -47.15
C ARG A 94 6.32 10.93 -48.06
N GLN A 95 7.01 11.55 -48.97
CA GLN A 95 7.98 10.91 -49.87
C GLN A 95 9.17 10.34 -49.10
N ASN A 96 9.59 11.01 -48.03
CA ASN A 96 10.67 10.53 -47.17
C ASN A 96 10.19 9.67 -46.01
N HIS A 97 8.95 9.19 -46.04
CA HIS A 97 8.35 8.38 -44.96
C HIS A 97 8.43 9.00 -43.59
N TYR A 98 8.49 10.33 -43.51
CA TYR A 98 8.52 11.10 -42.26
C TYR A 98 7.13 11.57 -41.86
N LYS A 99 6.75 11.34 -40.59
CA LYS A 99 5.52 11.88 -40.02
C LYS A 99 5.87 13.02 -39.04
N PRO A 100 5.21 14.16 -39.12
CA PRO A 100 5.45 15.27 -38.17
C PRO A 100 5.32 14.85 -36.69
N THR A 101 4.51 13.83 -36.40
CA THR A 101 4.38 13.24 -35.05
C THR A 101 5.64 12.55 -34.54
N TYR A 102 6.64 12.29 -35.41
CA TYR A 102 7.90 11.70 -34.99
C TYR A 102 8.72 12.64 -34.12
N VAL A 103 8.48 13.96 -34.17
CA VAL A 103 9.03 14.93 -33.22
C VAL A 103 8.71 14.53 -31.75
N LEU A 104 7.56 13.88 -31.48
CA LEU A 104 7.22 13.39 -30.15
C LEU A 104 8.14 12.25 -29.70
N ARG A 105 8.83 11.56 -30.62
CA ARG A 105 9.81 10.52 -30.27
C ARG A 105 11.03 11.11 -29.57
N SER A 106 11.41 12.33 -29.93
CA SER A 106 12.50 13.02 -29.24
C SER A 106 12.15 13.43 -27.81
N ALA A 107 10.86 13.56 -27.50
CA ALA A 107 10.38 13.89 -26.16
C ALA A 107 10.05 12.67 -25.29
N VAL A 108 10.15 11.44 -25.81
CA VAL A 108 9.80 10.21 -25.06
C VAL A 108 10.63 10.08 -23.78
N SER A 109 11.94 10.40 -23.85
CA SER A 109 12.82 10.37 -22.67
C SER A 109 12.30 11.31 -21.58
N LEU A 110 11.97 12.54 -21.94
CA LEU A 110 11.46 13.56 -21.03
C LEU A 110 10.11 13.14 -20.44
N PHE A 111 9.18 12.62 -21.26
CA PHE A 111 7.89 12.13 -20.77
C PHE A 111 8.01 10.95 -19.78
N LEU A 112 9.06 10.15 -19.89
CA LEU A 112 9.36 9.09 -18.93
C LEU A 112 10.03 9.64 -17.65
N GLU A 113 10.92 10.61 -17.79
CA GLU A 113 11.68 11.17 -16.68
C GLU A 113 10.80 11.94 -15.70
N ILE A 114 9.80 12.72 -16.18
CA ILE A 114 8.95 13.57 -15.36
C ILE A 114 8.19 12.77 -14.27
N PRO A 115 7.45 11.67 -14.57
CA PRO A 115 6.76 10.91 -13.54
C PRO A 115 7.72 10.29 -12.51
N PHE A 116 8.87 9.76 -12.96
CA PHE A 116 9.89 9.24 -12.05
C PHE A 116 10.48 10.35 -11.17
N PHE A 117 10.69 11.54 -11.73
CA PHE A 117 11.13 12.71 -10.98
C PHE A 117 10.14 13.07 -9.89
N ILE A 118 8.86 13.24 -10.24
CA ILE A 118 7.82 13.62 -9.29
C ILE A 118 7.67 12.56 -8.19
N ALA A 119 7.70 11.28 -8.54
CA ALA A 119 7.61 10.19 -7.58
C ALA A 119 8.81 10.18 -6.61
N ALA A 120 10.03 10.33 -7.11
CA ALA A 120 11.25 10.42 -6.29
C ALA A 120 11.24 11.66 -5.39
N TYR A 121 10.81 12.81 -5.94
CA TYR A 121 10.69 14.06 -5.21
C TYR A 121 9.71 13.92 -4.04
N ARG A 122 8.50 13.47 -4.30
CA ARG A 122 7.47 13.26 -3.26
C ARG A 122 7.95 12.29 -2.19
N PHE A 123 8.53 11.17 -2.61
CA PHE A 123 9.01 10.15 -1.69
C PHE A 123 10.13 10.65 -0.78
N LEU A 124 11.21 11.19 -1.36
CA LEU A 124 12.39 11.57 -0.59
C LEU A 124 12.22 12.89 0.19
N SER A 125 11.39 13.83 -0.29
CA SER A 125 11.12 15.07 0.43
C SER A 125 10.28 14.86 1.69
N GLY A 126 9.42 13.84 1.69
CA GLY A 126 8.57 13.49 2.83
C GLY A 126 9.07 12.31 3.66
N LEU A 127 10.32 11.86 3.47
CA LEU A 127 10.84 10.66 4.13
C LEU A 127 11.35 10.98 5.54
N GLU A 128 10.58 10.61 6.57
CA GLU A 128 10.91 10.81 7.98
C GLU A 128 12.20 10.09 8.40
N LEU A 129 12.46 8.91 7.85
CA LEU A 129 13.62 8.07 8.21
C LEU A 129 14.99 8.73 7.94
N ILE A 130 15.02 9.87 7.23
CA ILE A 130 16.27 10.61 6.95
C ILE A 130 16.40 11.90 7.75
N LYS A 131 15.34 12.34 8.45
CA LYS A 131 15.36 13.55 9.28
C LYS A 131 16.31 13.37 10.48
N GLY A 132 17.16 14.35 10.73
CA GLY A 132 18.16 14.29 11.81
C GLY A 132 19.27 13.25 11.62
N VAL A 133 19.36 12.59 10.46
CA VAL A 133 20.35 11.56 10.18
C VAL A 133 21.52 12.13 9.40
N SER A 134 22.71 12.03 9.97
CA SER A 134 23.96 12.45 9.30
C SER A 134 24.48 11.35 8.35
N PHE A 135 25.08 11.77 7.23
CA PHE A 135 25.76 10.86 6.30
C PHE A 135 27.01 11.52 5.69
N GLY A 136 28.18 11.00 6.02
CA GLY A 136 29.46 11.59 5.60
C GLY A 136 29.60 13.05 6.07
N PRO A 137 29.81 14.01 5.16
CA PRO A 137 29.89 15.44 5.52
C PRO A 137 28.51 16.10 5.70
N ILE A 138 27.41 15.44 5.33
CA ILE A 138 26.04 15.96 5.44
C ILE A 138 25.57 15.77 6.88
N ALA A 139 25.23 16.86 7.56
CA ALA A 139 24.79 16.83 8.95
C ALA A 139 23.38 16.25 9.12
N ASP A 140 22.48 16.56 8.20
CA ASP A 140 21.08 16.09 8.17
C ASP A 140 20.65 15.82 6.74
N LEU A 141 20.27 14.57 6.45
CA LEU A 141 19.74 14.17 5.13
C LEU A 141 18.34 14.72 4.89
N GLY A 142 17.59 15.02 5.94
CA GLY A 142 16.21 15.54 5.87
C GLY A 142 16.13 17.06 5.68
N ALA A 143 17.23 17.79 5.89
CA ALA A 143 17.33 19.23 5.71
C ALA A 143 18.23 19.60 4.52
N ALA A 144 18.28 20.88 4.15
CA ALA A 144 19.25 21.38 3.17
C ALA A 144 20.69 21.22 3.70
N ASP A 145 21.66 20.89 2.83
CA ASP A 145 22.99 20.43 3.26
C ASP A 145 23.84 21.48 3.99
N GLY A 146 23.71 22.77 3.68
CA GLY A 146 24.41 23.86 4.37
C GLY A 146 25.90 23.65 4.59
N LEU A 147 26.57 22.88 3.71
CA LEU A 147 27.94 22.35 3.93
C LEU A 147 29.03 23.44 4.06
N ILE A 148 28.80 24.62 3.52
CA ILE A 148 29.73 25.73 3.61
C ILE A 148 29.06 26.87 4.37
N ALA A 149 29.69 27.30 5.49
CA ALA A 149 29.25 28.45 6.24
C ALA A 149 30.30 29.59 6.06
N ILE A 150 29.88 30.70 5.43
CA ILE A 150 30.72 31.89 5.24
C ILE A 150 29.97 33.10 5.80
N ALA A 151 30.56 33.75 6.78
CA ALA A 151 30.00 34.97 7.41
C ALA A 151 28.54 34.84 7.86
N GLY A 152 28.12 33.68 8.37
CA GLY A 152 26.74 33.39 8.83
C GLY A 152 25.77 33.00 7.72
N VAL A 153 26.20 32.92 6.47
CA VAL A 153 25.39 32.44 5.35
C VAL A 153 25.75 30.98 5.07
N HIS A 154 24.74 30.10 5.11
CA HIS A 154 24.90 28.69 4.75
C HIS A 154 24.69 28.50 3.25
N ILE A 155 25.73 27.94 2.59
CA ILE A 155 25.67 27.61 1.15
C ILE A 155 25.44 26.11 0.99
N ASN A 156 24.43 25.76 0.22
CA ASN A 156 24.12 24.37 -0.12
C ASN A 156 25.03 23.92 -1.27
N LEU A 157 26.05 23.12 -0.93
CA LEU A 157 27.08 22.69 -1.86
C LEU A 157 26.63 21.53 -2.75
N LEU A 158 25.79 20.64 -2.22
CA LEU A 158 25.36 19.43 -2.91
C LEU A 158 24.58 19.72 -4.22
N PRO A 159 23.63 20.69 -4.29
CA PRO A 159 22.98 21.08 -5.54
C PRO A 159 23.96 21.66 -6.57
N ILE A 160 25.03 22.33 -6.11
CA ILE A 160 26.08 22.87 -6.99
C ILE A 160 26.90 21.73 -7.60
N ILE A 161 27.31 20.75 -6.78
CA ILE A 161 28.01 19.53 -7.25
C ILE A 161 27.14 18.75 -8.23
N MET A 162 25.85 18.54 -7.89
CA MET A 162 24.89 17.89 -8.76
C MET A 162 24.81 18.56 -10.13
N THR A 163 24.73 19.89 -10.14
CA THR A 163 24.65 20.68 -11.38
C THR A 163 25.95 20.61 -12.16
N ALA A 164 27.12 20.66 -11.50
CA ALA A 164 28.42 20.52 -12.14
C ALA A 164 28.54 19.15 -12.85
N VAL A 165 28.17 18.05 -12.18
CA VAL A 165 28.16 16.70 -12.77
C VAL A 165 27.22 16.65 -13.97
N ASN A 166 26.03 17.25 -13.87
CA ASN A 166 25.08 17.32 -14.97
C ASN A 166 25.65 18.10 -16.17
N LEU A 167 26.25 19.25 -15.93
CA LEU A 167 26.88 20.07 -16.99
C LEU A 167 28.01 19.31 -17.70
N VAL A 168 28.87 18.58 -16.98
CA VAL A 168 29.89 17.71 -17.56
C VAL A 168 29.24 16.64 -18.45
N SER A 169 28.18 16.00 -17.97
CA SER A 169 27.42 15.02 -18.75
C SER A 169 26.81 15.65 -20.00
N CYS A 170 26.23 16.84 -19.90
CA CYS A 170 25.68 17.60 -21.04
C CYS A 170 26.75 17.93 -22.09
N ILE A 171 27.95 18.38 -21.70
CA ILE A 171 29.07 18.68 -22.60
C ILE A 171 29.48 17.42 -23.38
N ILE A 172 29.57 16.27 -22.70
CA ILE A 172 29.98 15.01 -23.33
C ILE A 172 28.88 14.50 -24.29
N PHE A 173 27.61 14.63 -23.89
CA PHE A 173 26.46 14.17 -24.67
C PHE A 173 26.19 15.05 -25.89
N THR A 174 26.34 16.37 -25.78
CA THR A 174 26.01 17.34 -26.84
C THR A 174 27.13 17.59 -27.83
N LYS A 175 28.20 16.81 -27.78
CA LYS A 175 29.30 16.92 -28.79
C LYS A 175 28.73 16.60 -30.18
N GLY A 176 28.62 17.64 -31.03
CA GLY A 176 28.01 17.54 -32.37
C GLY A 176 26.52 17.89 -32.45
N ALA A 177 25.86 18.22 -31.33
CA ALA A 177 24.46 18.63 -31.32
C ALA A 177 24.26 20.09 -31.75
N THR A 178 23.04 20.43 -32.17
CA THR A 178 22.66 21.79 -32.57
C THR A 178 22.76 22.77 -31.40
N PRO A 179 23.01 24.07 -31.62
CA PRO A 179 23.05 25.08 -30.57
C PRO A 179 21.77 25.12 -29.73
N LYS A 180 20.61 24.91 -30.35
CA LYS A 180 19.31 24.87 -29.69
C LYS A 180 19.25 23.76 -28.63
N THR A 181 19.69 22.56 -28.96
CA THR A 181 19.72 21.41 -28.02
C THR A 181 20.67 21.69 -26.85
N LYS A 182 21.82 22.30 -27.12
CA LYS A 182 22.79 22.67 -26.06
C LYS A 182 22.17 23.67 -25.07
N ILE A 183 21.59 24.75 -25.60
CA ILE A 183 20.95 25.78 -24.76
C ILE A 183 19.85 25.16 -23.91
N GLN A 184 18.99 24.34 -24.50
CA GLN A 184 17.91 23.67 -23.78
C GLN A 184 18.40 22.86 -22.59
N LEU A 185 19.45 22.08 -22.75
CA LEU A 185 20.02 21.24 -21.69
C LEU A 185 20.70 22.07 -20.58
N TYR A 186 21.39 23.16 -20.96
CA TYR A 186 22.01 24.06 -19.97
C TYR A 186 20.96 24.83 -19.16
N VAL A 187 19.90 25.32 -19.82
CA VAL A 187 18.78 25.99 -19.13
C VAL A 187 18.12 25.02 -18.16
N MET A 188 17.93 23.76 -18.56
CA MET A 188 17.37 22.74 -17.67
C MET A 188 18.27 22.47 -16.47
N ALA A 189 19.58 22.38 -16.63
CA ALA A 189 20.53 22.19 -15.52
C ALA A 189 20.47 23.35 -14.50
N VAL A 190 20.40 24.57 -15.00
CA VAL A 190 20.26 25.77 -14.16
C VAL A 190 18.90 25.81 -13.45
N PHE A 191 17.82 25.45 -14.15
CA PHE A 191 16.49 25.34 -13.56
C PHE A 191 16.50 24.36 -12.37
N PHE A 192 17.09 23.16 -12.52
CA PHE A 192 17.17 22.20 -11.45
C PHE A 192 18.05 22.67 -10.29
N LEU A 193 19.09 23.47 -10.54
CA LEU A 193 19.86 24.08 -9.47
C LEU A 193 18.99 24.95 -8.56
N PHE A 194 18.19 25.85 -9.15
CA PHE A 194 17.28 26.72 -8.38
C PHE A 194 16.20 25.92 -7.69
N PHE A 195 15.58 24.96 -8.39
CA PHE A 195 14.48 24.17 -7.87
C PHE A 195 14.87 23.29 -6.69
N LEU A 196 16.08 22.68 -6.74
CA LEU A 196 16.55 21.78 -5.72
C LEU A 196 17.48 22.42 -4.67
N TYR A 197 17.72 23.74 -4.76
CA TYR A 197 18.70 24.42 -3.91
C TYR A 197 18.38 24.32 -2.41
N THR A 198 17.10 24.44 -2.05
CA THR A 198 16.61 24.35 -0.66
C THR A 198 15.97 23.01 -0.32
N SER A 199 16.09 22.03 -1.21
CA SER A 199 15.52 20.70 -1.01
C SER A 199 16.35 19.90 0.01
N PRO A 200 15.73 18.87 0.65
CA PRO A 200 16.45 17.97 1.57
C PRO A 200 17.70 17.36 0.92
N ALA A 201 18.77 17.29 1.69
CA ALA A 201 20.08 16.80 1.21
C ALA A 201 19.98 15.35 0.67
N GLY A 202 19.15 14.49 1.27
CA GLY A 202 18.91 13.13 0.80
C GLY A 202 18.32 13.07 -0.62
N LEU A 203 17.43 13.98 -0.95
CA LEU A 203 16.88 14.11 -2.31
C LEU A 203 17.94 14.58 -3.30
N VAL A 204 18.68 15.62 -2.95
CA VAL A 204 19.75 16.15 -3.82
C VAL A 204 20.88 15.14 -3.99
N PHE A 205 21.17 14.37 -2.94
CA PHE A 205 22.13 13.27 -2.99
C PHE A 205 21.70 12.16 -3.97
N TYR A 206 20.41 11.75 -3.90
CA TYR A 206 19.83 10.80 -4.85
C TYR A 206 20.00 11.30 -6.31
N TRP A 207 19.70 12.58 -6.58
CA TRP A 207 19.84 13.15 -7.91
C TRP A 207 21.30 13.27 -8.35
N THR A 208 22.21 13.57 -7.43
CA THR A 208 23.65 13.57 -7.71
C THR A 208 24.10 12.19 -8.16
N LEU A 209 23.67 11.13 -7.45
CA LEU A 209 23.97 9.74 -7.82
C LEU A 209 23.40 9.37 -9.19
N ASN A 210 22.19 9.81 -9.50
CA ASN A 210 21.56 9.58 -10.80
C ASN A 210 22.34 10.26 -11.94
N ASN A 211 22.81 11.50 -11.72
CA ASN A 211 23.65 12.21 -12.69
C ASN A 211 25.01 11.53 -12.89
N ILE A 212 25.65 11.05 -11.80
CA ILE A 212 26.87 10.25 -11.85
C ILE A 212 26.63 8.96 -12.63
N PHE A 213 25.55 8.25 -12.35
CA PHE A 213 25.19 7.03 -13.08
C PHE A 213 25.01 7.30 -14.58
N SER A 214 24.31 8.39 -14.93
CA SER A 214 24.10 8.81 -16.31
C SER A 214 25.42 9.14 -17.02
N LEU A 215 26.32 9.82 -16.31
CA LEU A 215 27.67 10.11 -16.81
C LEU A 215 28.46 8.82 -17.07
N ILE A 216 28.47 7.91 -16.11
CA ILE A 216 29.13 6.60 -16.22
C ILE A 216 28.52 5.82 -17.38
N LYS A 217 27.16 5.78 -17.51
CA LYS A 217 26.45 5.17 -18.62
C LYS A 217 26.94 5.72 -19.97
N THR A 218 27.04 7.04 -20.09
CA THR A 218 27.46 7.72 -21.34
C THR A 218 28.91 7.36 -21.72
N ILE A 219 29.81 7.29 -20.75
CA ILE A 219 31.20 6.87 -20.96
C ILE A 219 31.25 5.38 -21.32
N PHE A 220 30.47 4.56 -20.62
CA PHE A 220 30.41 3.10 -20.82
C PHE A 220 30.02 2.72 -22.24
N TYR A 221 29.03 3.40 -22.84
CA TYR A 221 28.60 3.14 -24.23
C TYR A 221 29.66 3.52 -25.27
N LYS A 222 30.66 4.33 -24.92
CA LYS A 222 31.79 4.64 -25.79
C LYS A 222 32.90 3.57 -25.79
N LEU A 223 32.80 2.55 -24.91
CA LEU A 223 33.76 1.46 -24.82
C LEU A 223 33.65 0.51 -26.03
N LYS A 224 34.77 -0.06 -26.49
CA LYS A 224 34.82 -0.98 -27.62
C LYS A 224 33.99 -2.26 -27.42
N HIS A 225 33.85 -2.74 -26.17
CA HIS A 225 33.14 -3.97 -25.81
C HIS A 225 32.29 -3.82 -24.54
N PRO A 226 31.24 -2.98 -24.54
CA PRO A 226 30.47 -2.66 -23.31
C PRO A 226 29.82 -3.89 -22.69
N GLY A 227 29.31 -4.84 -23.50
CA GLY A 227 28.68 -6.05 -22.95
C GLY A 227 29.63 -7.01 -22.23
N ARG A 228 30.94 -7.01 -22.54
CA ARG A 228 31.93 -7.80 -21.80
C ARG A 228 32.22 -7.14 -20.44
N VAL A 229 32.40 -5.82 -20.44
CA VAL A 229 32.65 -5.04 -19.21
C VAL A 229 31.47 -5.16 -18.24
N LEU A 230 30.22 -5.09 -18.76
CA LEU A 230 29.02 -5.26 -17.93
C LEU A 230 28.96 -6.64 -17.27
N LYS A 231 29.30 -7.72 -17.99
CA LYS A 231 29.34 -9.08 -17.42
C LYS A 231 30.40 -9.20 -16.32
N ILE A 232 31.55 -8.56 -16.49
CA ILE A 232 32.61 -8.54 -15.49
C ILE A 232 32.17 -7.76 -14.24
N LEU A 233 31.60 -6.57 -14.41
CA LEU A 233 31.10 -5.74 -13.30
C LEU A 233 29.96 -6.47 -12.54
N ALA A 234 29.03 -7.09 -13.28
CA ALA A 234 27.99 -7.89 -12.66
C ALA A 234 28.55 -9.07 -11.86
N ALA A 235 29.57 -9.76 -12.38
CA ALA A 235 30.22 -10.86 -11.68
C ALA A 235 30.98 -10.39 -10.42
N VAL A 236 31.64 -9.23 -10.46
CA VAL A 236 32.30 -8.62 -9.29
C VAL A 236 31.28 -8.25 -8.22
N ALA A 237 30.17 -7.59 -8.62
CA ALA A 237 29.07 -7.30 -7.71
C ALA A 237 28.46 -8.58 -7.12
N GLY A 238 28.27 -9.61 -7.96
CA GLY A 238 27.80 -10.92 -7.53
C GLY A 238 28.72 -11.58 -6.51
N ALA A 239 30.03 -11.54 -6.74
CA ALA A 239 31.02 -12.06 -5.79
C ALA A 239 31.00 -11.29 -4.46
N ALA A 240 30.86 -9.97 -4.49
CA ALA A 240 30.74 -9.14 -3.29
C ALA A 240 29.46 -9.49 -2.48
N LEU A 241 28.32 -9.70 -3.15
CA LEU A 241 27.08 -10.12 -2.48
C LEU A 241 27.19 -11.52 -1.88
N LEU A 242 27.85 -12.45 -2.58
CA LEU A 242 28.13 -13.80 -2.04
C LEU A 242 29.02 -13.71 -0.78
N ALA A 243 30.10 -12.94 -0.84
CA ALA A 243 30.98 -12.71 0.30
C ALA A 243 30.21 -12.09 1.49
N LEU A 244 29.39 -11.06 1.24
CA LEU A 244 28.56 -10.42 2.26
C LEU A 244 27.58 -11.42 2.89
N GLY A 245 26.90 -12.22 2.06
CA GLY A 245 25.97 -13.23 2.54
C GLY A 245 26.62 -14.36 3.33
N LEU A 246 27.85 -14.74 2.99
CA LEU A 246 28.60 -15.78 3.71
C LEU A 246 29.19 -15.29 5.03
N VAL A 247 29.73 -14.05 5.05
CA VAL A 247 30.49 -13.54 6.19
C VAL A 247 29.61 -12.85 7.23
N ARG A 248 28.63 -12.02 6.81
CA ARG A 248 27.88 -11.17 7.73
C ARG A 248 26.59 -11.80 8.29
N TYR A 249 25.98 -12.73 7.60
CA TYR A 249 24.67 -13.25 8.00
C TYR A 249 24.73 -14.74 8.34
N SER A 250 24.17 -15.10 9.50
CA SER A 250 23.94 -16.51 9.90
C SER A 250 22.60 -17.01 9.38
N PHE A 251 22.50 -18.31 9.09
CA PHE A 251 21.22 -18.95 8.76
C PHE A 251 20.28 -19.03 9.96
N SER A 252 20.81 -18.99 11.19
CA SER A 252 20.00 -19.00 12.41
C SER A 252 19.33 -17.65 12.69
N GLU A 253 19.98 -16.54 12.33
CA GLU A 253 19.49 -15.20 12.66
C GLU A 253 18.65 -14.58 11.53
N ARG A 254 19.12 -14.67 10.27
CA ARG A 254 18.44 -14.06 9.11
C ARG A 254 18.50 -14.96 7.87
N PRO A 255 17.80 -16.11 7.86
CA PRO A 255 17.93 -17.10 6.80
C PRO A 255 17.48 -16.58 5.43
N VAL A 256 16.43 -15.76 5.39
CA VAL A 256 15.89 -15.21 4.13
C VAL A 256 16.86 -14.21 3.51
N VAL A 257 17.43 -13.32 4.30
CA VAL A 257 18.40 -12.31 3.81
C VAL A 257 19.64 -13.01 3.27
N LYS A 258 20.16 -13.99 3.99
CA LYS A 258 21.33 -14.78 3.56
C LYS A 258 21.03 -15.52 2.26
N ALA A 259 19.91 -16.21 2.17
CA ALA A 259 19.49 -16.92 0.95
C ALA A 259 19.32 -15.96 -0.24
N ALA A 260 18.69 -14.82 -0.04
CA ALA A 260 18.51 -13.81 -1.08
C ALA A 260 19.86 -13.26 -1.60
N LEU A 261 20.80 -12.94 -0.71
CA LEU A 261 22.13 -12.46 -1.09
C LEU A 261 22.91 -13.51 -1.88
N LEU A 262 22.85 -14.78 -1.45
CA LEU A 262 23.52 -15.90 -2.15
C LEU A 262 22.91 -16.16 -3.53
N LEU A 263 21.59 -16.18 -3.64
CA LEU A 263 20.89 -16.38 -4.91
C LEU A 263 21.13 -15.23 -5.89
N LEU A 264 21.02 -13.98 -5.42
CA LEU A 264 21.25 -12.81 -6.25
C LEU A 264 22.72 -12.73 -6.68
N GLY A 265 23.65 -13.01 -5.78
CA GLY A 265 25.06 -13.06 -6.09
C GLY A 265 25.40 -14.11 -7.13
N ALA A 266 24.86 -15.32 -6.99
CA ALA A 266 25.01 -16.38 -7.98
C ALA A 266 24.38 -16.00 -9.34
N ALA A 267 23.19 -15.44 -9.35
CA ALA A 267 22.50 -15.00 -10.57
C ALA A 267 23.29 -13.94 -11.34
N LEU A 268 23.92 -12.98 -10.66
CA LEU A 268 24.76 -11.95 -11.26
C LEU A 268 26.07 -12.52 -11.88
N MET A 269 26.61 -13.59 -11.31
CA MET A 269 27.79 -14.25 -11.86
C MET A 269 27.48 -15.14 -13.07
N LEU A 270 26.27 -15.65 -13.19
CA LEU A 270 25.85 -16.63 -14.20
C LEU A 270 26.12 -16.17 -15.66
N PRO A 271 25.88 -14.89 -16.08
CA PRO A 271 26.14 -14.43 -17.44
C PRO A 271 27.61 -14.47 -17.85
N LEU A 272 28.52 -14.24 -16.90
CA LEU A 272 29.97 -14.34 -17.14
C LEU A 272 30.38 -15.82 -17.28
N ILE A 273 29.97 -16.66 -16.33
CA ILE A 273 30.27 -18.10 -16.31
C ILE A 273 29.74 -18.80 -17.57
N VAL A 274 28.47 -18.56 -17.93
CA VAL A 274 27.86 -19.09 -19.16
C VAL A 274 28.57 -18.58 -20.39
N GLY A 275 29.04 -17.30 -20.39
CA GLY A 275 29.83 -16.71 -21.48
C GLY A 275 31.19 -17.34 -21.65
N LEU A 276 31.82 -17.82 -20.58
CA LEU A 276 33.11 -18.53 -20.60
C LEU A 276 32.96 -19.99 -21.08
N ILE A 277 31.89 -20.66 -20.66
CA ILE A 277 31.63 -22.08 -20.98
C ILE A 277 31.11 -22.25 -22.41
N ARG A 278 30.29 -21.30 -22.90
CA ARG A 278 29.73 -21.36 -24.26
C ARG A 278 30.69 -20.78 -25.32
N THR A 279 31.62 -21.56 -25.76
CA THR A 279 32.49 -21.25 -26.88
C THR A 279 31.88 -21.59 -28.28
N LYS A 280 30.68 -22.19 -28.30
CA LYS A 280 30.01 -22.55 -29.57
C LYS A 280 29.17 -21.38 -30.12
N LYS A 281 29.36 -21.03 -31.39
CA LYS A 281 28.48 -20.14 -32.16
C LYS A 281 27.03 -20.59 -31.99
N PRO A 282 26.08 -19.66 -31.82
CA PRO A 282 24.67 -20.02 -31.76
C PRO A 282 24.30 -20.74 -33.06
N ALA A 283 23.76 -21.95 -32.95
CA ALA A 283 23.15 -22.66 -34.07
C ALA A 283 22.11 -21.75 -34.73
N ALA A 284 22.04 -21.75 -36.05
CA ALA A 284 21.11 -20.96 -36.84
C ALA A 284 19.71 -21.05 -36.20
N GLY A 285 19.23 -19.92 -35.67
CA GLY A 285 18.09 -19.86 -34.82
C GLY A 285 16.82 -20.29 -35.53
N LYS A 286 16.00 -21.11 -34.82
CA LYS A 286 14.58 -21.26 -35.14
C LYS A 286 13.95 -19.87 -35.29
N PRO A 287 13.02 -19.68 -36.26
CA PRO A 287 12.41 -18.37 -36.49
C PRO A 287 11.89 -17.79 -35.14
N ALA A 288 12.34 -16.58 -34.84
CA ALA A 288 11.96 -15.92 -33.59
C ALA A 288 10.44 -15.80 -33.53
N THR A 289 9.84 -16.28 -32.45
CA THR A 289 8.39 -16.12 -32.17
C THR A 289 8.06 -14.65 -32.32
N LYS A 290 7.09 -14.30 -33.16
CA LYS A 290 6.62 -12.90 -33.27
C LYS A 290 5.90 -12.49 -32.01
N PRO A 291 6.13 -11.29 -31.49
CA PRO A 291 5.42 -10.80 -30.30
C PRO A 291 3.91 -10.66 -30.54
N ASN A 292 3.10 -10.95 -29.55
CA ASN A 292 1.65 -10.85 -29.60
C ASN A 292 1.13 -9.97 -28.46
N ALA A 293 0.94 -8.69 -28.73
CA ALA A 293 0.48 -7.72 -27.75
C ALA A 293 -0.85 -8.10 -27.06
N LYS A 294 -1.71 -8.88 -27.73
CA LYS A 294 -2.98 -9.34 -27.13
C LYS A 294 -2.73 -10.24 -25.92
N ILE A 295 -1.70 -11.11 -25.97
CA ILE A 295 -1.32 -11.96 -24.82
C ILE A 295 -0.86 -11.08 -23.67
N PHE A 296 0.04 -10.13 -23.95
CA PHE A 296 0.53 -9.20 -22.92
C PHE A 296 -0.61 -8.45 -22.22
N PHE A 297 -1.45 -7.75 -23.01
CA PHE A 297 -2.53 -6.95 -22.42
C PHE A 297 -3.63 -7.80 -21.78
N GLY A 298 -3.90 -9.02 -22.28
CA GLY A 298 -4.81 -9.95 -21.63
C GLY A 298 -4.33 -10.39 -20.25
N CYS A 299 -3.04 -10.73 -20.12
CA CYS A 299 -2.43 -11.06 -18.82
C CYS A 299 -2.36 -9.85 -17.88
N ALA A 300 -1.98 -8.68 -18.40
CA ALA A 300 -1.91 -7.45 -17.63
C ALA A 300 -3.29 -7.03 -17.10
N ALA A 301 -4.32 -7.13 -17.93
CA ALA A 301 -5.71 -6.85 -17.52
C ALA A 301 -6.19 -7.84 -16.45
N PHE A 302 -5.88 -9.14 -16.59
CA PHE A 302 -6.19 -10.11 -15.55
C PHE A 302 -5.53 -9.76 -14.23
N LEU A 303 -4.22 -9.51 -14.20
CA LEU A 303 -3.50 -9.17 -12.98
C LEU A 303 -4.06 -7.88 -12.35
N ALA A 304 -4.37 -6.87 -13.17
CA ALA A 304 -4.97 -5.63 -12.68
C ALA A 304 -6.34 -5.85 -12.03
N LEU A 305 -7.23 -6.60 -12.69
CA LEU A 305 -8.57 -6.88 -12.16
C LEU A 305 -8.53 -7.83 -10.95
N PHE A 306 -7.64 -8.82 -10.97
CA PHE A 306 -7.53 -9.81 -9.91
C PHE A 306 -6.93 -9.19 -8.64
N ILE A 307 -5.75 -8.56 -8.76
CA ILE A 307 -5.01 -7.99 -7.63
C ILE A 307 -5.66 -6.69 -7.15
N GLY A 308 -6.03 -5.79 -8.08
CA GLY A 308 -6.55 -4.48 -7.72
C GLY A 308 -8.06 -4.44 -7.48
N GLY A 309 -8.81 -5.36 -8.08
CA GLY A 309 -10.28 -5.38 -7.99
C GLY A 309 -10.81 -6.51 -7.12
N TYR A 310 -10.59 -7.75 -7.56
CA TYR A 310 -11.23 -8.92 -6.95
C TYR A 310 -10.79 -9.18 -5.51
N ILE A 311 -9.47 -9.16 -5.24
CA ILE A 311 -8.96 -9.44 -3.89
C ILE A 311 -9.46 -8.40 -2.88
N PRO A 312 -9.32 -7.07 -3.10
CA PRO A 312 -9.88 -6.09 -2.17
C PRO A 312 -11.39 -6.23 -2.00
N ALA A 313 -12.12 -6.40 -3.12
CA ALA A 313 -13.57 -6.55 -3.06
C ALA A 313 -14.00 -7.82 -2.29
N SER A 314 -13.27 -8.92 -2.40
CA SER A 314 -13.56 -10.15 -1.67
C SER A 314 -13.35 -10.00 -0.16
N VAL A 315 -12.31 -9.27 0.25
CA VAL A 315 -12.04 -8.97 1.66
C VAL A 315 -13.14 -8.08 2.24
N ILE A 316 -13.44 -6.97 1.58
CA ILE A 316 -14.47 -6.05 2.05
C ILE A 316 -15.86 -6.69 2.03
N SER A 317 -16.18 -7.50 1.02
CA SER A 317 -17.50 -8.16 0.93
C SER A 317 -17.72 -9.25 1.99
N SER A 318 -16.65 -9.76 2.61
CA SER A 318 -16.78 -10.71 3.72
C SER A 318 -17.28 -10.03 5.00
N SER A 319 -16.91 -8.77 5.23
CA SER A 319 -17.36 -7.95 6.36
C SER A 319 -17.23 -6.46 6.01
N ALA A 320 -18.18 -5.93 5.23
CA ALA A 320 -18.16 -4.53 4.81
C ALA A 320 -18.24 -3.55 6.00
N GLN A 321 -18.82 -4.00 7.10
CA GLN A 321 -19.01 -3.22 8.32
C GLN A 321 -17.69 -2.80 8.98
N GLU A 322 -16.67 -3.66 8.94
CA GLU A 322 -15.36 -3.36 9.52
C GLU A 322 -14.61 -2.25 8.76
N PHE A 323 -15.02 -1.98 7.52
CA PHE A 323 -14.43 -0.96 6.65
C PHE A 323 -15.31 0.29 6.50
N VAL A 324 -16.36 0.41 7.31
CA VAL A 324 -17.25 1.58 7.39
C VAL A 324 -17.09 2.19 8.77
N ASN A 325 -16.90 3.51 8.85
CA ASN A 325 -17.05 4.17 10.15
C ASN A 325 -18.53 4.38 10.48
N VAL A 326 -18.86 4.46 11.77
CA VAL A 326 -20.23 4.63 12.26
C VAL A 326 -20.91 5.86 11.65
N GLN A 327 -20.17 6.92 11.38
CA GLN A 327 -20.68 8.15 10.75
C GLN A 327 -20.79 8.08 9.23
N MET A 328 -20.39 6.96 8.61
CA MET A 328 -20.49 6.69 7.16
C MET A 328 -19.86 7.77 6.24
N TYR A 329 -18.81 8.44 6.70
CA TYR A 329 -18.11 9.45 5.90
C TYR A 329 -17.49 8.92 4.61
N TYR A 330 -17.26 7.59 4.54
CA TYR A 330 -16.52 7.00 3.44
C TYR A 330 -17.07 5.64 3.03
N SER A 331 -17.36 5.48 1.74
CA SER A 331 -17.77 4.19 1.20
C SER A 331 -16.56 3.30 0.95
N PRO A 332 -16.50 2.06 1.50
CA PRO A 332 -15.38 1.14 1.28
C PRO A 332 -15.19 0.72 -0.19
N ILE A 333 -16.17 0.94 -1.06
CA ILE A 333 -16.02 0.75 -2.51
C ILE A 333 -14.87 1.60 -3.06
N TRP A 334 -14.58 2.77 -2.46
CA TRP A 334 -13.46 3.59 -2.90
C TRP A 334 -12.09 2.94 -2.66
N PHE A 335 -11.95 2.06 -1.67
CA PHE A 335 -10.73 1.26 -1.48
C PHE A 335 -10.52 0.31 -2.66
N VAL A 336 -11.58 -0.34 -3.13
CA VAL A 336 -11.53 -1.20 -4.33
C VAL A 336 -11.15 -0.38 -5.56
N ILE A 337 -11.78 0.77 -5.76
CA ILE A 337 -11.50 1.65 -6.92
C ILE A 337 -10.05 2.13 -6.89
N ASN A 338 -9.54 2.57 -5.75
CA ASN A 338 -8.15 3.03 -5.64
C ASN A 338 -7.15 1.89 -5.91
N SER A 339 -7.34 0.73 -5.29
CA SER A 339 -6.50 -0.44 -5.52
C SER A 339 -6.52 -0.87 -6.99
N LEU A 340 -7.69 -0.81 -7.64
CA LEU A 340 -7.83 -1.09 -9.07
C LEU A 340 -7.08 -0.07 -9.93
N CYS A 341 -7.14 1.22 -9.60
CA CYS A 341 -6.37 2.26 -10.28
C CYS A 341 -4.86 2.01 -10.16
N LEU A 342 -4.38 1.69 -8.96
CA LEU A 342 -2.97 1.34 -8.71
C LEU A 342 -2.54 0.12 -9.54
N ALA A 343 -3.36 -0.91 -9.58
CA ALA A 343 -3.09 -2.13 -10.34
C ALA A 343 -3.10 -1.87 -11.86
N ILE A 344 -4.05 -1.08 -12.37
CA ILE A 344 -4.07 -0.66 -13.78
C ILE A 344 -2.82 0.16 -14.07
N GLY A 345 -2.47 1.10 -13.20
CA GLY A 345 -1.25 1.89 -13.31
C GLY A 345 -0.01 1.01 -13.43
N THR A 346 0.13 0.04 -12.55
CA THR A 346 1.27 -0.87 -12.49
C THR A 346 1.32 -1.81 -13.70
N PHE A 347 0.29 -2.63 -13.88
CA PHE A 347 0.32 -3.75 -14.82
C PHE A 347 -0.04 -3.36 -16.25
N VAL A 348 -0.95 -2.40 -16.46
CA VAL A 348 -1.39 -2.01 -17.79
C VAL A 348 -0.61 -0.81 -18.31
N ILE A 349 -0.47 0.26 -17.49
CA ILE A 349 0.19 1.49 -17.96
C ILE A 349 1.71 1.32 -17.93
N TRP A 350 2.31 1.13 -16.76
CA TRP A 350 3.77 1.09 -16.64
C TRP A 350 4.38 -0.13 -17.32
N PHE A 351 3.86 -1.33 -17.06
CA PHE A 351 4.33 -2.52 -17.80
C PHE A 351 4.03 -2.43 -19.30
N GLY A 352 2.92 -1.77 -19.70
CA GLY A 352 2.60 -1.48 -21.09
C GLY A 352 3.63 -0.57 -21.75
N ILE A 353 4.07 0.47 -21.08
CA ILE A 353 5.16 1.36 -21.53
C ILE A 353 6.46 0.55 -21.70
N PHE A 354 6.81 -0.27 -20.71
CA PHE A 354 7.99 -1.15 -20.77
C PHE A 354 7.89 -2.14 -21.94
N TYR A 355 6.72 -2.75 -22.12
CA TYR A 355 6.48 -3.65 -23.24
C TYR A 355 6.61 -2.92 -24.59
N TRP A 356 6.02 -1.72 -24.70
CA TRP A 356 6.08 -0.95 -25.94
C TRP A 356 7.52 -0.60 -26.33
N LEU A 357 8.34 -0.20 -25.40
CA LEU A 357 9.74 0.17 -25.60
C LEU A 357 10.66 -1.06 -25.77
N ALA A 358 10.27 -2.23 -25.30
CA ALA A 358 11.07 -3.43 -25.37
C ALA A 358 11.40 -3.86 -26.82
N SER A 359 12.57 -4.49 -27.02
CA SER A 359 12.92 -5.14 -28.28
C SER A 359 11.96 -6.29 -28.58
N PRO A 360 11.86 -6.77 -29.85
CA PRO A 360 10.98 -7.90 -30.20
C PRO A 360 11.21 -9.15 -29.34
N LYS A 361 12.47 -9.44 -28.98
CA LYS A 361 12.82 -10.55 -28.07
C LYS A 361 12.37 -10.25 -26.64
N GLY A 362 12.53 -9.01 -26.19
CA GLY A 362 12.06 -8.53 -24.89
C GLY A 362 10.54 -8.62 -24.76
N LYS A 363 9.79 -8.23 -25.80
CA LYS A 363 8.31 -8.36 -25.82
C LYS A 363 7.85 -9.79 -25.61
N VAL A 364 8.45 -10.75 -26.33
CA VAL A 364 8.14 -12.17 -26.13
C VAL A 364 8.53 -12.67 -24.74
N ALA A 365 9.60 -12.14 -24.14
CA ALA A 365 9.96 -12.46 -22.77
C ALA A 365 8.92 -11.93 -21.78
N PHE A 366 8.47 -10.67 -21.94
CA PHE A 366 7.39 -10.08 -21.16
C PHE A 366 6.10 -10.91 -21.22
N GLU A 367 5.66 -11.31 -22.40
CA GLU A 367 4.47 -12.15 -22.58
C GLU A 367 4.56 -13.45 -21.80
N LYS A 368 5.72 -14.12 -21.87
CA LYS A 368 5.96 -15.38 -21.15
C LYS A 368 5.94 -15.18 -19.63
N VAL A 369 6.64 -14.14 -19.16
CA VAL A 369 6.73 -13.85 -17.74
C VAL A 369 5.36 -13.49 -17.18
N LEU A 370 4.61 -12.60 -17.84
CA LEU A 370 3.27 -12.24 -17.38
C LEU A 370 2.32 -13.44 -17.35
N TRP A 371 2.39 -14.30 -18.39
CA TRP A 371 1.59 -15.51 -18.42
C TRP A 371 1.92 -16.47 -17.28
N MET A 372 3.21 -16.65 -16.95
CA MET A 372 3.62 -17.42 -15.77
C MET A 372 3.15 -16.77 -14.46
N LEU A 373 3.26 -15.44 -14.36
CA LEU A 373 2.79 -14.71 -13.17
C LEU A 373 1.28 -14.84 -12.97
N VAL A 374 0.47 -14.88 -14.02
CA VAL A 374 -0.98 -15.17 -13.92
C VAL A 374 -1.22 -16.51 -13.22
N GLY A 375 -0.53 -17.57 -13.65
CA GLY A 375 -0.68 -18.88 -13.03
C GLY A 375 -0.22 -18.91 -11.58
N VAL A 376 0.94 -18.31 -11.30
CA VAL A 376 1.51 -18.24 -9.95
C VAL A 376 0.59 -17.45 -9.02
N ALA A 377 0.10 -16.28 -9.45
CA ALA A 377 -0.80 -15.46 -8.66
C ALA A 377 -2.10 -16.20 -8.26
N ILE A 378 -2.66 -16.96 -9.18
CA ILE A 378 -3.85 -17.80 -8.91
C ILE A 378 -3.53 -18.88 -7.88
N VAL A 379 -2.41 -19.59 -8.05
CA VAL A 379 -2.03 -20.69 -7.16
C VAL A 379 -1.69 -20.19 -5.75
N ASP A 380 -0.92 -19.10 -5.64
CA ASP A 380 -0.58 -18.52 -4.34
C ASP A 380 -1.83 -18.05 -3.61
N PHE A 381 -2.69 -17.30 -4.27
CA PHE A 381 -3.95 -16.83 -3.67
C PHE A 381 -4.88 -17.98 -3.23
N MET A 382 -4.98 -19.04 -4.05
CA MET A 382 -5.93 -20.12 -3.78
C MET A 382 -5.46 -21.13 -2.74
N PHE A 383 -4.17 -21.38 -2.63
CA PHE A 383 -3.65 -22.51 -1.85
C PHE A 383 -2.72 -22.13 -0.71
N PHE A 384 -2.13 -20.93 -0.70
CA PHE A 384 -1.12 -20.52 0.27
C PHE A 384 -1.50 -19.26 1.04
N GLY A 385 -0.91 -19.10 2.23
CA GLY A 385 -1.12 -17.91 3.07
C GLY A 385 -2.58 -17.73 3.52
N LYS A 386 -3.31 -18.82 3.83
CA LYS A 386 -4.73 -18.76 4.21
C LYS A 386 -4.94 -18.65 5.73
N TYR A 387 -4.11 -19.33 6.51
CA TYR A 387 -4.28 -19.44 7.96
C TYR A 387 -3.35 -18.48 8.69
N LEU A 388 -3.55 -17.17 8.45
CA LEU A 388 -2.69 -16.12 9.01
C LEU A 388 -3.28 -15.48 10.28
N GLY A 389 -4.40 -15.99 10.79
CA GLY A 389 -5.12 -15.41 11.91
C GLY A 389 -6.24 -14.45 11.51
N VAL A 390 -6.75 -13.71 12.48
CA VAL A 390 -7.80 -12.71 12.27
C VAL A 390 -7.21 -11.48 11.62
N LEU A 391 -7.89 -10.98 10.60
CA LEU A 391 -7.50 -9.77 9.86
C LEU A 391 -8.27 -8.56 10.44
N SER A 392 -7.54 -7.54 10.87
CA SER A 392 -8.14 -6.28 11.35
C SER A 392 -8.63 -5.39 10.21
N SER A 393 -9.40 -4.36 10.55
CA SER A 393 -9.85 -3.34 9.58
C SER A 393 -8.72 -2.51 8.96
N THR A 394 -7.53 -2.54 9.54
CA THR A 394 -6.30 -1.94 9.00
C THR A 394 -5.48 -2.90 8.14
N LEU A 395 -6.01 -4.11 7.91
CA LEU A 395 -5.36 -5.19 7.17
C LEU A 395 -4.10 -5.74 7.87
N SER A 396 -4.05 -5.67 9.19
CA SER A 396 -3.04 -6.33 10.02
C SER A 396 -3.55 -7.64 10.59
N PHE A 397 -2.68 -8.65 10.72
CA PHE A 397 -3.02 -9.93 11.30
C PHE A 397 -2.69 -9.95 12.79
N GLU A 398 -3.62 -10.37 13.62
CA GLU A 398 -3.38 -10.63 15.04
C GLU A 398 -2.34 -11.74 15.20
N GLY A 399 -1.30 -11.50 16.01
CA GLY A 399 -0.21 -12.46 16.22
C GLY A 399 0.88 -12.48 15.14
N GLY A 400 0.77 -11.65 14.10
CA GLY A 400 1.75 -11.55 13.03
C GLY A 400 1.71 -12.73 12.05
N MET A 401 2.62 -12.72 11.07
CA MET A 401 2.69 -13.76 10.04
C MET A 401 3.79 -14.77 10.35
N GLN A 402 3.42 -16.04 10.55
CA GLN A 402 4.35 -17.12 10.73
C GLN A 402 4.04 -18.26 9.75
N PHE A 403 5.06 -18.79 9.09
CA PHE A 403 4.92 -19.89 8.14
C PHE A 403 5.74 -21.09 8.57
N ALA A 404 5.14 -22.27 8.48
CA ALA A 404 5.87 -23.51 8.69
C ALA A 404 6.90 -23.74 7.56
N PRO A 405 8.10 -24.32 7.85
CA PRO A 405 9.08 -24.64 6.82
C PRO A 405 8.52 -25.53 5.70
N ALA A 406 7.60 -26.44 6.02
CA ALA A 406 6.92 -27.27 5.03
C ALA A 406 6.08 -26.46 4.05
N GLU A 407 5.42 -25.42 4.51
CA GLU A 407 4.63 -24.51 3.67
C GLU A 407 5.53 -23.70 2.73
N LEU A 408 6.67 -23.19 3.22
CA LEU A 408 7.67 -22.49 2.40
C LEU A 408 8.18 -23.37 1.25
N TRP A 409 8.61 -24.59 1.54
CA TRP A 409 9.09 -25.50 0.51
C TRP A 409 8.00 -25.99 -0.43
N GLY A 410 6.81 -26.30 0.12
CA GLY A 410 5.64 -26.66 -0.67
C GLY A 410 5.23 -25.56 -1.65
N ASN A 411 5.25 -24.30 -1.19
CA ASN A 411 4.96 -23.14 -2.04
C ASN A 411 6.01 -22.99 -3.16
N LEU A 412 7.31 -23.05 -2.85
CA LEU A 412 8.36 -22.94 -3.86
C LEU A 412 8.25 -24.04 -4.93
N LEU A 413 7.93 -25.26 -4.54
CA LEU A 413 7.70 -26.37 -5.48
C LEU A 413 6.45 -26.12 -6.34
N ALA A 414 5.35 -25.67 -5.73
CA ALA A 414 4.12 -25.34 -6.45
C ALA A 414 4.32 -24.22 -7.47
N ILE A 415 5.06 -23.17 -7.10
CA ILE A 415 5.43 -22.08 -8.00
C ILE A 415 6.28 -22.59 -9.17
N ALA A 416 7.31 -23.38 -8.89
CA ALA A 416 8.17 -23.93 -9.92
C ALA A 416 7.40 -24.84 -10.89
N ALA A 417 6.51 -25.69 -10.35
CA ALA A 417 5.65 -26.57 -11.15
C ALA A 417 4.67 -25.73 -12.00
N THR A 418 3.99 -24.75 -11.40
CA THR A 418 3.05 -23.86 -12.09
C THR A 418 3.75 -23.07 -13.19
N ALA A 419 4.86 -22.42 -12.88
CA ALA A 419 5.64 -21.68 -13.87
C ALA A 419 6.11 -22.59 -15.02
N GLY A 420 6.53 -23.81 -14.71
CA GLY A 420 6.90 -24.84 -15.70
C GLY A 420 5.74 -25.23 -16.61
N VAL A 421 4.58 -25.51 -16.03
CA VAL A 421 3.36 -25.84 -16.80
C VAL A 421 2.94 -24.66 -17.68
N MET A 422 2.88 -23.44 -17.12
CA MET A 422 2.50 -22.24 -17.87
C MET A 422 3.50 -21.96 -18.99
N TYR A 423 4.79 -22.17 -18.76
CA TYR A 423 5.80 -22.05 -19.81
C TYR A 423 5.60 -23.08 -20.91
N LEU A 424 5.31 -24.36 -20.58
CA LEU A 424 5.03 -25.41 -21.56
C LEU A 424 3.77 -25.13 -22.37
N VAL A 425 2.71 -24.64 -21.71
CA VAL A 425 1.47 -24.19 -22.38
C VAL A 425 1.77 -23.07 -23.37
N TYR A 426 2.55 -22.06 -22.97
CA TYR A 426 2.95 -20.98 -23.87
C TYR A 426 3.76 -21.52 -25.04
N ARG A 427 4.69 -22.43 -24.80
CA ARG A 427 5.55 -23.01 -25.84
C ARG A 427 4.79 -23.89 -26.85
N ARG A 428 3.80 -24.66 -26.38
CA ARG A 428 3.08 -25.66 -27.20
C ARG A 428 1.81 -25.09 -27.82
N TRP A 429 1.10 -24.21 -27.11
CA TRP A 429 -0.22 -23.71 -27.46
C TRP A 429 -0.33 -22.18 -27.45
N SER A 430 0.71 -21.46 -27.86
CA SER A 430 0.74 -19.98 -27.82
C SER A 430 -0.46 -19.30 -28.49
N LYS A 431 -1.05 -19.94 -29.51
CA LYS A 431 -2.26 -19.45 -30.20
C LYS A 431 -3.51 -19.39 -29.30
N HIS A 432 -3.55 -20.21 -28.25
CA HIS A 432 -4.69 -20.31 -27.32
C HIS A 432 -4.48 -19.53 -26.03
N VAL A 433 -3.24 -19.11 -25.72
CA VAL A 433 -2.92 -18.39 -24.48
C VAL A 433 -3.75 -17.12 -24.32
N PHE A 434 -3.94 -16.35 -25.39
CA PHE A 434 -4.81 -15.16 -25.32
C PHE A 434 -6.26 -15.51 -24.98
N LYS A 435 -6.80 -16.59 -25.53
CA LYS A 435 -8.18 -17.04 -25.24
C LYS A 435 -8.30 -17.47 -23.77
N ALA A 436 -7.30 -18.15 -23.23
CA ALA A 436 -7.26 -18.54 -21.84
C ALA A 436 -7.14 -17.30 -20.91
N ALA A 437 -6.25 -16.35 -21.23
CA ALA A 437 -6.15 -15.10 -20.50
C ALA A 437 -7.46 -14.30 -20.52
N LEU A 438 -8.14 -14.25 -21.67
CA LEU A 438 -9.44 -13.61 -21.80
C LEU A 438 -10.52 -14.33 -20.95
N ALA A 439 -10.51 -15.66 -20.90
CA ALA A 439 -11.43 -16.41 -20.05
C ALA A 439 -11.23 -16.09 -18.57
N PHE A 440 -9.99 -15.96 -18.10
CA PHE A 440 -9.67 -15.52 -16.74
C PHE A 440 -10.15 -14.08 -16.49
N VAL A 441 -9.94 -13.16 -17.42
CA VAL A 441 -10.45 -11.78 -17.33
C VAL A 441 -11.98 -11.78 -17.21
N LEU A 442 -12.68 -12.56 -18.03
CA LEU A 442 -14.13 -12.65 -18.01
C LEU A 442 -14.65 -13.24 -16.69
N ALA A 443 -13.97 -14.27 -16.14
CA ALA A 443 -14.32 -14.82 -14.85
C ALA A 443 -14.26 -13.76 -13.74
N ILE A 444 -13.17 -13.00 -13.67
CA ILE A 444 -13.04 -11.91 -12.68
C ILE A 444 -14.04 -10.78 -12.96
N ALA A 445 -14.28 -10.44 -14.23
CA ALA A 445 -15.28 -9.42 -14.61
C ALA A 445 -16.72 -9.79 -14.22
N ILE A 446 -17.01 -11.07 -13.98
CA ILE A 446 -18.30 -11.53 -13.44
C ILE A 446 -18.26 -11.52 -11.89
N MET A 447 -17.19 -12.00 -11.29
CA MET A 447 -17.08 -12.13 -9.82
C MET A 447 -16.97 -10.77 -9.11
N LEU A 448 -16.25 -9.81 -9.70
CA LEU A 448 -16.04 -8.49 -9.11
C LEU A 448 -17.34 -7.69 -8.91
N PRO A 449 -18.26 -7.56 -9.89
CA PRO A 449 -19.54 -6.91 -9.67
C PRO A 449 -20.42 -7.60 -8.61
N ILE A 450 -20.33 -8.91 -8.45
CA ILE A 450 -21.05 -9.65 -7.41
C ILE A 450 -20.57 -9.19 -6.02
N ASN A 451 -19.25 -9.15 -5.80
CA ASN A 451 -18.70 -8.65 -4.55
C ASN A 451 -19.05 -7.18 -4.30
N ILE A 452 -18.96 -6.31 -5.33
CA ILE A 452 -19.35 -4.90 -5.21
C ILE A 452 -20.85 -4.78 -4.87
N GLY A 453 -21.71 -5.58 -5.46
CA GLY A 453 -23.13 -5.63 -5.15
C GLY A 453 -23.39 -6.07 -3.70
N SER A 454 -22.66 -7.06 -3.21
CA SER A 454 -22.72 -7.49 -1.80
C SER A 454 -22.29 -6.35 -0.86
N ILE A 455 -21.17 -5.69 -1.15
CA ILE A 455 -20.70 -4.53 -0.37
C ILE A 455 -21.76 -3.43 -0.34
N HIS A 456 -22.32 -3.08 -1.49
CA HIS A 456 -23.37 -2.06 -1.58
C HIS A 456 -24.60 -2.40 -0.77
N SER A 457 -25.05 -3.67 -0.83
CA SER A 457 -26.20 -4.15 -0.05
C SER A 457 -25.95 -4.07 1.45
N GLN A 458 -24.76 -4.50 1.92
CA GLN A 458 -24.38 -4.40 3.33
C GLN A 458 -24.32 -2.95 3.80
N ILE A 459 -23.71 -2.04 3.03
CA ILE A 459 -23.64 -0.61 3.37
C ILE A 459 -25.06 -0.01 3.46
N LYS A 460 -25.94 -0.39 2.53
CA LYS A 460 -27.33 0.09 2.54
C LYS A 460 -28.05 -0.38 3.82
N SER A 461 -27.87 -1.63 4.20
CA SER A 461 -28.45 -2.16 5.43
C SER A 461 -27.94 -1.42 6.66
N ILE A 462 -26.60 -1.24 6.77
CA ILE A 462 -25.99 -0.49 7.88
C ILE A 462 -26.56 0.93 7.96
N ARG A 463 -26.67 1.62 6.81
CA ARG A 463 -27.22 2.98 6.78
C ARG A 463 -28.67 3.03 7.23
N GLN A 464 -29.49 2.09 6.81
CA GLN A 464 -30.88 1.98 7.25
C GLN A 464 -30.94 1.76 8.77
N THR A 465 -30.15 0.85 9.31
CA THR A 465 -30.06 0.62 10.75
C THR A 465 -29.66 1.88 11.52
N MET A 466 -28.70 2.66 11.00
CA MET A 466 -28.28 3.91 11.63
C MET A 466 -29.33 5.02 11.54
N GLU A 467 -30.07 5.10 10.43
CA GLU A 467 -31.21 6.02 10.27
C GLU A 467 -32.37 5.63 11.20
N GLU A 468 -32.60 4.35 11.40
CA GLU A 468 -33.64 3.79 12.30
C GLU A 468 -33.25 3.91 13.77
N SER A 469 -31.94 3.99 14.13
CA SER A 469 -31.46 4.23 15.48
C SER A 469 -31.70 5.65 16.01
N GLY A 470 -32.33 6.47 15.25
CA GLY A 470 -33.16 7.61 15.59
C GLY A 470 -32.57 8.74 16.41
N GLY A 471 -31.50 9.39 15.98
CA GLY A 471 -31.20 10.73 16.49
C GLY A 471 -30.00 10.81 17.45
N VAL A 472 -29.93 11.92 18.17
CA VAL A 472 -28.87 12.16 19.17
C VAL A 472 -29.08 11.21 20.36
N PRO A 473 -28.05 10.42 20.74
CA PRO A 473 -28.18 9.56 21.93
C PRO A 473 -28.60 10.37 23.15
N GLU A 474 -29.62 9.88 23.86
CA GLU A 474 -30.04 10.47 25.11
C GLU A 474 -30.41 9.37 26.11
N TYR A 475 -30.29 9.70 27.39
CA TYR A 475 -30.64 8.83 28.49
C TYR A 475 -31.27 9.65 29.60
N THR A 476 -32.36 9.11 30.16
CA THR A 476 -33.09 9.77 31.26
C THR A 476 -32.78 9.12 32.60
N MET A 477 -32.45 9.90 33.61
CA MET A 477 -32.32 9.48 35.01
C MET A 477 -33.42 10.08 35.84
N SER A 478 -34.01 9.27 36.72
CA SER A 478 -35.02 9.71 37.64
C SER A 478 -34.40 10.30 38.93
N LYS A 479 -34.91 11.42 39.37
CA LYS A 479 -34.50 12.01 40.68
C LYS A 479 -35.18 11.36 41.86
N THR A 480 -36.27 10.66 41.66
CA THR A 480 -37.13 10.10 42.71
C THR A 480 -37.36 8.62 42.61
N GLY A 481 -37.25 8.08 41.42
CA GLY A 481 -37.32 6.64 41.13
C GLY A 481 -35.96 5.94 41.26
N LYS A 482 -35.93 4.66 40.97
CA LYS A 482 -34.69 3.86 40.93
C LYS A 482 -34.00 4.00 39.57
N ASN A 483 -32.70 4.16 39.58
CA ASN A 483 -31.88 4.12 38.38
C ASN A 483 -30.98 2.88 38.45
N VAL A 484 -31.06 2.01 37.44
CA VAL A 484 -30.20 0.85 37.31
C VAL A 484 -29.32 1.06 36.08
N ILE A 485 -28.02 1.08 36.26
CA ILE A 485 -27.04 1.28 35.19
C ILE A 485 -26.13 0.08 35.16
N VAL A 486 -26.10 -0.58 34.00
CA VAL A 486 -25.15 -1.66 33.69
C VAL A 486 -24.18 -1.15 32.62
N LEU A 487 -22.95 -0.84 33.04
CA LEU A 487 -21.87 -0.40 32.16
C LEU A 487 -20.87 -1.54 32.02
N MET A 488 -20.80 -2.11 30.82
CA MET A 488 -19.80 -3.10 30.46
C MET A 488 -18.60 -2.39 29.83
N LEU A 489 -17.48 -2.39 30.49
CA LEU A 489 -16.20 -1.96 29.94
C LEU A 489 -15.48 -3.18 29.38
N ASP A 490 -15.39 -3.27 28.06
CA ASP A 490 -14.83 -4.44 27.41
C ASP A 490 -13.35 -4.62 27.74
N ARG A 491 -12.99 -5.85 28.14
CA ARG A 491 -11.63 -6.22 28.55
C ARG A 491 -11.08 -5.44 29.76
N ALA A 492 -11.92 -4.83 30.58
CA ALA A 492 -11.48 -4.23 31.84
C ALA A 492 -11.08 -5.31 32.85
N VAL A 493 -9.79 -5.46 33.10
CA VAL A 493 -9.24 -6.49 33.98
C VAL A 493 -9.27 -6.01 35.41
N GLY A 494 -10.10 -6.66 36.28
CA GLY A 494 -10.25 -6.29 37.70
C GLY A 494 -8.94 -6.31 38.48
N ALA A 495 -7.97 -7.13 38.09
CA ALA A 495 -6.64 -7.15 38.72
C ALA A 495 -5.85 -5.84 38.56
N PHE A 496 -6.24 -4.92 37.68
CA PHE A 496 -5.63 -3.60 37.61
C PHE A 496 -6.12 -2.61 38.68
N LEU A 497 -7.27 -2.82 39.30
CA LEU A 497 -7.83 -1.92 40.31
C LEU A 497 -6.86 -1.61 41.45
N PRO A 498 -6.16 -2.59 42.07
CA PRO A 498 -5.21 -2.28 43.14
C PRO A 498 -4.06 -1.39 42.70
N TYR A 499 -3.58 -1.55 41.47
CA TYR A 499 -2.52 -0.69 40.91
C TYR A 499 -3.02 0.72 40.69
N ILE A 500 -4.23 0.88 40.11
CA ILE A 500 -4.86 2.18 39.87
C ILE A 500 -5.06 2.95 41.19
N PHE A 501 -5.61 2.30 42.22
CA PHE A 501 -5.83 2.94 43.52
C PHE A 501 -4.52 3.20 44.28
N ASN A 502 -3.48 2.43 44.07
CA ASN A 502 -2.16 2.72 44.63
C ASN A 502 -1.51 3.94 43.96
N GLU A 503 -1.68 4.11 42.66
CA GLU A 503 -1.17 5.26 41.91
C GLU A 503 -2.00 6.52 42.16
N LYS A 504 -3.33 6.39 42.24
CA LYS A 504 -4.32 7.48 42.44
C LYS A 504 -5.26 7.19 43.57
N PRO A 505 -4.78 7.31 44.83
CA PRO A 505 -5.59 7.00 46.03
C PRO A 505 -6.86 7.84 46.16
N GLU A 506 -6.87 9.05 45.61
CA GLU A 506 -8.01 9.97 45.63
C GLU A 506 -9.23 9.40 44.89
N LEU A 507 -9.05 8.50 43.93
CA LEU A 507 -10.13 7.85 43.19
C LEU A 507 -10.98 6.97 44.14
N GLN A 508 -10.37 6.37 45.14
CA GLN A 508 -11.08 5.47 46.08
C GLN A 508 -12.26 6.16 46.76
N ALA A 509 -12.12 7.45 47.07
CA ALA A 509 -13.20 8.24 47.68
C ALA A 509 -14.35 8.52 46.68
N GLN A 510 -14.07 8.52 45.37
CA GLN A 510 -15.09 8.70 44.35
C GLN A 510 -15.95 7.45 44.13
N PHE A 511 -15.48 6.29 44.58
CA PHE A 511 -16.19 5.02 44.52
C PHE A 511 -16.87 4.68 45.88
N ASP A 512 -17.11 5.67 46.73
CA ASP A 512 -17.90 5.46 47.96
C ASP A 512 -19.29 4.93 47.62
N GLY A 513 -19.69 3.84 48.29
CA GLY A 513 -20.93 3.11 48.01
C GLY A 513 -20.80 1.98 46.98
N PHE A 514 -19.67 1.85 46.26
CA PHE A 514 -19.43 0.70 45.41
C PHE A 514 -18.90 -0.50 46.19
N THR A 515 -19.25 -1.70 45.72
CA THR A 515 -18.66 -2.96 46.20
C THR A 515 -17.77 -3.56 45.10
N ALA A 516 -16.47 -3.71 45.38
CA ALA A 516 -15.53 -4.35 44.47
C ALA A 516 -15.55 -5.88 44.64
N TYR A 517 -15.94 -6.58 43.59
CA TYR A 517 -15.87 -8.04 43.55
C TYR A 517 -14.54 -8.45 42.89
N THR A 518 -13.57 -8.88 43.71
CA THR A 518 -12.22 -9.20 43.25
C THR A 518 -12.07 -10.62 42.68
N ASN A 519 -13.10 -11.46 42.85
CA ASN A 519 -13.10 -12.87 42.48
C ASN A 519 -14.11 -13.14 41.35
N VAL A 520 -14.01 -12.35 40.28
CA VAL A 520 -14.88 -12.47 39.09
C VAL A 520 -14.08 -13.02 37.92
N VAL A 521 -14.64 -13.98 37.20
CA VAL A 521 -14.05 -14.61 36.01
C VAL A 521 -15.06 -14.55 34.89
N SER A 522 -14.60 -14.19 33.69
CA SER A 522 -15.43 -14.25 32.49
C SER A 522 -15.76 -15.68 32.11
N THR A 523 -16.97 -15.94 31.64
CA THR A 523 -17.43 -17.24 31.14
C THR A 523 -16.87 -17.59 29.77
N GLY A 524 -16.21 -16.66 29.09
CA GLY A 524 -15.61 -16.85 27.77
C GLY A 524 -14.38 -15.98 27.54
N ALA A 525 -13.50 -16.43 26.69
CA ALA A 525 -12.26 -15.74 26.35
C ALA A 525 -12.46 -14.56 25.39
N PHE A 526 -13.62 -14.47 24.74
CA PHE A 526 -13.96 -13.44 23.76
C PHE A 526 -15.30 -12.80 24.11
N THR A 527 -15.49 -11.55 23.75
CA THR A 527 -16.67 -10.75 24.04
C THR A 527 -17.97 -11.41 23.58
N ASN A 528 -17.98 -11.98 22.37
CA ASN A 528 -19.13 -12.71 21.84
C ASN A 528 -19.45 -14.02 22.56
N MET A 529 -18.56 -14.51 23.42
CA MET A 529 -18.77 -15.67 24.30
C MET A 529 -19.15 -15.26 25.72
N GLY A 530 -18.56 -14.19 26.25
CA GLY A 530 -18.81 -13.69 27.60
C GLY A 530 -20.11 -12.90 27.73
N THR A 531 -20.42 -12.05 26.75
CA THR A 531 -21.60 -11.16 26.79
C THR A 531 -22.93 -11.91 26.90
N PRO A 532 -23.21 -13.01 26.18
CA PRO A 532 -24.46 -13.73 26.34
C PRO A 532 -24.72 -14.18 27.78
N ALA A 533 -23.69 -14.69 28.47
CA ALA A 533 -23.83 -15.11 29.86
C ALA A 533 -23.97 -13.92 30.82
N LEU A 534 -23.32 -12.79 30.53
CA LEU A 534 -23.49 -11.55 31.29
C LEU A 534 -24.92 -11.04 31.23
N MET A 535 -25.55 -11.08 30.08
CA MET A 535 -26.91 -10.55 29.84
C MET A 535 -28.01 -11.53 30.19
N GLY A 536 -27.84 -12.79 29.86
CA GLY A 536 -28.86 -13.82 29.99
C GLY A 536 -28.65 -14.83 31.12
N GLY A 537 -27.48 -14.80 31.79
CA GLY A 537 -27.14 -15.70 32.89
C GLY A 537 -26.66 -17.07 32.45
N TYR A 538 -26.74 -18.06 33.36
CA TYR A 538 -26.15 -19.40 33.19
C TYR A 538 -26.57 -20.11 31.90
N GLU A 539 -27.85 -20.02 31.51
CA GLU A 539 -28.38 -20.69 30.33
C GLU A 539 -27.72 -20.21 29.00
N TYR A 540 -27.01 -19.09 29.06
CA TYR A 540 -26.30 -18.49 27.93
C TYR A 540 -24.77 -18.59 28.04
N THR A 541 -24.28 -19.43 28.96
CA THR A 541 -22.85 -19.82 28.94
C THR A 541 -22.54 -20.64 27.69
N VAL A 542 -21.29 -20.67 27.26
CA VAL A 542 -20.87 -21.34 26.03
C VAL A 542 -21.30 -22.80 26.00
N ASP A 543 -21.20 -23.51 27.15
CA ASP A 543 -21.58 -24.91 27.29
C ASP A 543 -23.10 -25.08 27.07
N GLN A 544 -23.92 -24.23 27.68
CA GLN A 544 -25.37 -24.31 27.54
C GLN A 544 -25.86 -23.93 26.14
N ILE A 545 -25.31 -22.88 25.55
CA ILE A 545 -25.58 -22.48 24.16
C ILE A 545 -25.27 -23.62 23.19
N ASN A 546 -24.17 -24.34 23.41
CA ASN A 546 -23.75 -25.45 22.55
C ASN A 546 -24.67 -26.68 22.66
N LEU A 547 -25.46 -26.84 23.71
CA LEU A 547 -26.47 -27.88 23.82
C LEU A 547 -27.66 -27.63 22.88
N ARG A 548 -27.93 -26.39 22.52
CA ARG A 548 -29.03 -25.95 21.63
C ARG A 548 -28.58 -26.04 20.15
N LYS A 549 -28.27 -27.25 19.68
CA LYS A 549 -27.59 -27.49 18.37
C LYS A 549 -28.44 -27.11 17.16
N ASP A 550 -29.74 -27.18 17.26
CA ASP A 550 -30.66 -26.92 16.13
C ASP A 550 -30.97 -25.44 15.93
N GLU A 551 -30.51 -24.56 16.83
CA GLU A 551 -30.73 -23.14 16.75
C GLU A 551 -29.48 -22.42 16.25
N LYS A 552 -29.66 -21.36 15.45
CA LYS A 552 -28.56 -20.57 14.98
C LYS A 552 -27.90 -19.80 16.11
N LEU A 553 -26.57 -19.65 16.05
CA LEU A 553 -25.83 -18.94 17.08
C LEU A 553 -26.28 -17.48 17.21
N VAL A 554 -26.58 -16.81 16.08
CA VAL A 554 -27.08 -15.43 16.07
C VAL A 554 -28.41 -15.30 16.82
N ASP A 555 -29.33 -16.26 16.67
CA ASP A 555 -30.62 -16.21 17.34
C ASP A 555 -30.47 -16.34 18.86
N LYS A 556 -29.61 -17.27 19.31
CA LYS A 556 -29.27 -17.47 20.74
C LYS A 556 -28.56 -16.28 21.35
N HIS A 557 -27.68 -15.64 20.60
CA HIS A 557 -26.99 -14.42 21.03
C HIS A 557 -27.97 -13.25 21.18
N ASN A 558 -28.82 -13.01 20.20
CA ASN A 558 -29.84 -11.98 20.23
C ASN A 558 -30.86 -12.20 21.35
N GLU A 559 -31.22 -13.45 21.62
CA GLU A 559 -32.06 -13.81 22.77
C GLU A 559 -31.42 -13.38 24.09
N ALA A 560 -30.13 -13.69 24.30
CA ALA A 560 -29.39 -13.28 25.46
C ALA A 560 -29.32 -11.75 25.62
N LEU A 561 -29.03 -11.02 24.57
CA LEU A 561 -28.97 -9.55 24.59
C LEU A 561 -30.28 -8.90 25.04
N LYS A 562 -31.42 -9.52 24.72
CA LYS A 562 -32.76 -9.01 25.08
C LYS A 562 -33.15 -9.30 26.51
N MET A 563 -32.53 -10.27 27.20
CA MET A 563 -33.00 -10.74 28.51
C MET A 563 -33.11 -9.61 29.55
N MET A 564 -32.06 -8.88 29.83
CA MET A 564 -32.13 -7.78 30.82
C MET A 564 -33.02 -6.63 30.33
N PRO A 565 -32.79 -6.02 29.15
CA PRO A 565 -33.59 -4.90 28.70
C PRO A 565 -35.08 -5.19 28.68
N VAL A 566 -35.50 -6.33 28.15
CA VAL A 566 -36.93 -6.71 28.11
C VAL A 566 -37.51 -7.01 29.49
N LEU A 567 -36.71 -7.62 30.37
CA LEU A 567 -37.16 -7.86 31.77
C LEU A 567 -37.44 -6.55 32.49
N PHE A 568 -36.59 -5.53 32.31
CA PHE A 568 -36.80 -4.22 32.95
C PHE A 568 -37.97 -3.47 32.30
N ASP A 569 -38.10 -3.50 30.99
CA ASP A 569 -39.23 -2.93 30.25
C ASP A 569 -40.58 -3.50 30.74
N GLN A 570 -40.68 -4.83 30.87
CA GLN A 570 -41.83 -5.51 31.41
C GLN A 570 -42.16 -5.22 32.89
N ASN A 571 -41.25 -4.57 33.62
CA ASN A 571 -41.42 -4.15 34.98
C ASN A 571 -41.51 -2.62 35.14
N ASP A 572 -42.00 -1.94 34.10
CA ASP A 572 -42.31 -0.50 34.09
C ASP A 572 -41.06 0.38 34.30
N PHE A 573 -39.88 -0.04 33.79
CA PHE A 573 -38.70 0.81 33.69
C PHE A 573 -38.62 1.50 32.33
N ASP A 574 -38.20 2.76 32.32
CA ASP A 574 -37.77 3.45 31.11
C ASP A 574 -36.40 2.88 30.73
N VAL A 575 -36.36 2.12 29.62
CA VAL A 575 -35.20 1.31 29.25
C VAL A 575 -34.44 1.95 28.10
N THR A 576 -33.12 2.15 28.30
CA THR A 576 -32.20 2.59 27.23
C THR A 576 -31.06 1.60 27.07
N VAL A 577 -30.71 1.31 25.80
CA VAL A 577 -29.62 0.43 25.43
C VAL A 577 -28.65 1.19 24.52
N PHE A 578 -27.38 1.27 24.95
CA PHE A 578 -26.29 1.84 24.17
C PHE A 578 -25.33 0.75 23.72
N ASP A 579 -25.04 0.72 22.43
CA ASP A 579 -24.02 -0.14 21.80
C ASP A 579 -24.15 -1.63 22.18
N PRO A 580 -25.29 -2.32 21.95
CA PRO A 580 -25.43 -3.74 22.28
C PRO A 580 -24.48 -4.59 21.46
N ILE A 581 -23.44 -5.12 22.09
CA ILE A 581 -22.31 -5.80 21.45
C ILE A 581 -22.79 -6.95 20.55
N TYR A 582 -22.32 -6.94 19.31
CA TYR A 582 -22.58 -7.96 18.28
C TYR A 582 -24.07 -8.27 18.07
N ALA A 583 -24.96 -7.30 18.27
CA ALA A 583 -26.37 -7.47 17.90
C ALA A 583 -26.49 -7.91 16.43
N ASN A 584 -27.23 -9.00 16.18
CA ASN A 584 -27.24 -9.73 14.91
C ASN A 584 -25.87 -10.23 14.42
N TYR A 585 -24.92 -10.45 15.34
CA TYR A 585 -23.55 -10.84 15.05
C TYR A 585 -22.85 -9.86 14.07
N GLN A 586 -23.14 -8.57 14.24
CA GLN A 586 -22.57 -7.50 13.43
C GLN A 586 -21.62 -6.65 14.27
N TRP A 587 -20.52 -6.19 13.61
CA TRP A 587 -19.54 -5.29 14.26
C TRP A 587 -20.18 -3.94 14.60
N VAL A 588 -20.92 -3.33 13.66
CA VAL A 588 -21.82 -2.24 13.96
C VAL A 588 -23.14 -2.88 14.44
N PRO A 589 -23.53 -2.69 15.70
CA PRO A 589 -24.70 -3.35 16.25
C PRO A 589 -25.96 -3.10 15.43
N ASP A 590 -26.66 -4.14 15.04
CA ASP A 590 -27.95 -4.02 14.37
C ASP A 590 -29.06 -3.87 15.43
N LEU A 591 -29.48 -2.63 15.64
CA LEU A 591 -30.47 -2.29 16.66
C LEU A 591 -31.87 -2.83 16.36
N SER A 592 -32.11 -3.37 15.15
CA SER A 592 -33.37 -4.03 14.81
C SER A 592 -33.66 -5.26 15.67
N VAL A 593 -32.67 -5.79 16.39
CA VAL A 593 -32.87 -6.85 17.40
C VAL A 593 -33.93 -6.50 18.44
N PHE A 594 -34.13 -5.21 18.71
CA PHE A 594 -35.15 -4.68 19.64
C PHE A 594 -36.40 -4.16 18.93
N SER A 595 -36.63 -4.43 17.64
CA SER A 595 -37.79 -3.88 16.90
C SER A 595 -39.14 -4.31 17.45
N ASP A 596 -39.20 -5.49 18.08
CA ASP A 596 -40.40 -6.01 18.73
C ASP A 596 -40.74 -5.30 20.07
N TYR A 597 -39.86 -4.45 20.55
CA TYR A 597 -39.94 -3.72 21.81
C TYR A 597 -39.78 -2.21 21.56
N PRO A 598 -40.82 -1.53 21.03
CA PRO A 598 -40.70 -0.13 20.60
C PRO A 598 -40.41 0.85 21.75
N ASP A 599 -40.77 0.50 22.98
CA ASP A 599 -40.59 1.33 24.17
C ASP A 599 -39.12 1.29 24.67
N ILE A 600 -38.29 0.35 24.19
CA ILE A 600 -36.87 0.32 24.49
C ILE A 600 -36.12 1.31 23.58
N HIS A 601 -35.59 2.37 24.21
CA HIS A 601 -34.71 3.34 23.55
C HIS A 601 -33.36 2.71 23.21
N ARG A 602 -32.87 2.89 21.97
CA ARG A 602 -31.67 2.21 21.48
C ARG A 602 -30.81 3.12 20.62
N TYR A 603 -29.52 3.21 20.93
CA TYR A 603 -28.61 4.12 20.25
C TYR A 603 -27.24 3.50 20.04
N ILE A 604 -26.52 4.01 19.03
CA ILE A 604 -25.10 3.77 18.83
C ILE A 604 -24.36 5.01 19.30
N THR A 605 -23.56 4.88 20.35
CA THR A 605 -22.74 5.97 20.90
C THR A 605 -21.30 5.91 20.41
N PHE A 606 -20.80 4.74 20.04
CA PHE A 606 -19.44 4.54 19.59
C PHE A 606 -19.17 5.31 18.31
N GLY A 607 -18.30 6.32 18.37
CA GLY A 607 -17.99 7.24 17.27
C GLY A 607 -19.06 8.30 16.98
N ALA A 608 -20.12 8.43 17.80
CA ALA A 608 -21.15 9.44 17.60
C ALA A 608 -20.70 10.87 17.99
N PHE A 609 -19.68 11.00 18.83
CA PHE A 609 -19.22 12.27 19.42
C PHE A 609 -17.84 12.72 18.91
N GLU A 610 -17.40 12.24 17.78
CA GLU A 610 -16.13 12.65 17.18
C GLU A 610 -16.24 14.07 16.61
N SER A 611 -15.65 15.08 17.25
CA SER A 611 -15.61 16.44 16.72
C SER A 611 -14.31 16.78 15.98
N ASP A 612 -13.16 16.23 16.41
CA ASP A 612 -11.85 16.70 15.98
C ASP A 612 -10.97 15.65 15.29
N MET A 613 -11.44 14.40 15.19
CA MET A 613 -10.67 13.34 14.57
C MET A 613 -11.00 13.19 13.09
N SER A 614 -10.04 13.49 12.25
CA SER A 614 -10.20 13.31 10.80
C SER A 614 -10.09 11.84 10.42
N PRO A 615 -11.15 11.21 9.86
CA PRO A 615 -11.06 9.86 9.32
C PRO A 615 -10.15 9.79 8.09
N LYS A 616 -9.58 10.93 7.66
CA LYS A 616 -8.74 11.05 6.45
C LYS A 616 -7.52 10.14 6.51
N ASN A 617 -6.90 9.99 7.67
CA ASN A 617 -5.66 9.23 7.80
C ASN A 617 -5.91 7.72 7.73
N TRP A 618 -6.95 7.22 8.42
CA TRP A 618 -7.40 5.84 8.31
C TRP A 618 -7.79 5.48 6.86
N VAL A 619 -8.55 6.38 6.20
CA VAL A 619 -8.93 6.23 4.80
C VAL A 619 -7.68 6.21 3.91
N SER A 620 -6.73 7.13 4.13
CA SER A 620 -5.50 7.22 3.35
C SER A 620 -4.61 5.96 3.52
N ALA A 621 -4.47 5.47 4.74
CA ALA A 621 -3.73 4.25 5.05
C ALA A 621 -4.36 3.05 4.35
N ASN A 622 -5.67 2.84 4.49
CA ASN A 622 -6.38 1.73 3.86
C ASN A 622 -6.40 1.83 2.34
N MET A 623 -6.51 3.02 1.75
CA MET A 623 -6.39 3.23 0.31
C MET A 623 -5.14 2.56 -0.27
N ARG A 624 -4.01 2.69 0.41
CA ARG A 624 -2.73 2.11 0.02
C ARG A 624 -2.63 0.63 0.41
N ASN A 625 -3.03 0.30 1.63
CA ASN A 625 -2.82 -1.02 2.22
C ASN A 625 -3.56 -2.12 1.46
N PHE A 626 -4.76 -1.86 0.92
CA PHE A 626 -5.48 -2.85 0.11
C PHE A 626 -4.70 -3.34 -1.10
N PHE A 627 -3.97 -2.46 -1.79
CA PHE A 627 -3.13 -2.89 -2.90
C PHE A 627 -1.90 -3.67 -2.41
N GLY A 628 -1.25 -3.22 -1.33
CA GLY A 628 -0.15 -3.93 -0.68
C GLY A 628 -0.54 -5.32 -0.19
N TYR A 629 -1.69 -5.43 0.48
CA TYR A 629 -2.30 -6.68 0.91
C TYR A 629 -2.53 -7.62 -0.28
N SER A 630 -3.13 -7.11 -1.34
CA SER A 630 -3.44 -7.92 -2.52
C SER A 630 -2.18 -8.43 -3.23
N LEU A 631 -1.13 -7.60 -3.31
CA LEU A 631 0.18 -8.04 -3.82
C LEU A 631 0.79 -9.12 -2.92
N MET A 632 0.75 -8.94 -1.61
CA MET A 632 1.22 -9.91 -0.62
C MET A 632 0.53 -11.26 -0.84
N LYS A 633 -0.80 -11.29 -0.97
CA LYS A 633 -1.60 -12.52 -1.15
C LYS A 633 -1.29 -13.31 -2.42
N VAL A 634 -0.71 -12.71 -3.44
CA VAL A 634 -0.34 -13.37 -4.70
C VAL A 634 1.16 -13.60 -4.86
N CYS A 635 1.95 -13.18 -3.87
CA CYS A 635 3.39 -13.38 -3.88
C CYS A 635 3.77 -14.72 -3.23
N PRO A 636 4.95 -15.27 -3.58
CA PRO A 636 5.51 -16.43 -2.89
C PRO A 636 5.53 -16.25 -1.37
N VAL A 637 5.20 -17.30 -0.62
CA VAL A 637 5.14 -17.28 0.85
C VAL A 637 6.42 -16.68 1.47
N ALA A 638 7.59 -16.98 0.89
CA ALA A 638 8.86 -16.38 1.33
C ALA A 638 8.93 -14.85 1.18
N ALA A 639 8.12 -14.26 0.31
CA ALA A 639 8.06 -12.80 0.10
C ALA A 639 6.88 -12.17 0.85
N GLN A 640 5.90 -12.95 1.31
CA GLN A 640 4.69 -12.42 1.95
C GLN A 640 5.03 -11.65 3.23
N SER A 641 5.86 -12.19 4.12
CA SER A 641 6.28 -11.49 5.34
C SER A 641 7.06 -10.20 5.08
N ILE A 642 7.84 -10.17 3.99
CA ILE A 642 8.61 -8.98 3.58
C ILE A 642 7.66 -7.87 3.10
N LEU A 643 6.65 -8.25 2.29
CA LEU A 643 5.67 -7.30 1.78
C LEU A 643 4.66 -6.86 2.85
N TYR A 644 4.28 -7.77 3.74
CA TYR A 644 3.37 -7.50 4.84
C TYR A 644 3.93 -6.49 5.84
N ASP A 645 5.21 -6.67 6.22
CA ASP A 645 5.92 -5.73 7.09
C ASP A 645 5.20 -5.40 8.39
N ASN A 646 4.71 -6.43 9.07
CA ASN A 646 3.91 -6.28 10.30
C ASN A 646 2.69 -5.34 10.15
N GLY A 647 2.04 -5.38 8.98
CA GLY A 647 0.89 -4.53 8.68
C GLY A 647 1.23 -3.18 8.03
N ASN A 648 2.50 -2.80 7.94
CA ASN A 648 2.92 -1.53 7.33
C ASN A 648 2.99 -1.59 5.80
N TYR A 649 3.03 -2.78 5.20
CA TYR A 649 3.16 -2.96 3.74
C TYR A 649 4.32 -2.16 3.12
N ASN A 650 5.47 -2.12 3.81
CA ASN A 650 6.65 -1.31 3.46
C ASN A 650 6.36 0.19 3.38
N ARG A 651 5.42 0.70 4.17
CA ARG A 651 5.22 2.13 4.31
C ARG A 651 6.49 2.72 4.93
N SER A 652 7.11 3.64 4.23
CA SER A 652 8.04 4.55 4.88
C SER A 652 7.16 5.54 5.64
N SER A 653 7.49 5.85 6.88
CA SER A 653 6.79 6.88 7.66
C SER A 653 6.93 8.25 6.96
N VAL A 654 6.20 8.41 5.85
CA VAL A 654 5.95 9.69 5.21
C VAL A 654 4.77 10.26 5.96
N GLN A 655 5.02 10.88 7.10
CA GLN A 655 4.02 11.67 7.80
C GLN A 655 4.11 13.08 7.21
N THR A 656 3.03 13.56 6.62
CA THR A 656 2.83 15.00 6.49
C THR A 656 2.50 15.55 7.88
N GLU A 657 2.85 16.80 8.18
CA GLU A 657 2.54 17.45 9.48
C GLU A 657 1.06 17.34 9.89
N GLU A 658 0.15 17.09 8.92
CA GLU A 658 -1.28 16.81 9.15
C GLU A 658 -1.54 15.33 9.55
N GLU A 659 -0.60 14.41 9.32
CA GLU A 659 -0.71 12.97 9.64
C GLU A 659 -0.05 12.61 10.98
N GLU A 660 0.70 13.51 11.61
CA GLU A 660 1.36 13.29 12.91
C GLU A 660 0.39 12.95 14.04
N ASN A 661 -0.88 13.27 13.89
CA ASN A 661 -1.89 13.07 14.93
C ASN A 661 -2.65 11.74 14.81
N PHE A 662 -2.35 10.87 13.83
CA PHE A 662 -3.14 9.67 13.63
C PHE A 662 -2.39 8.50 13.00
N VAL A 663 -1.55 7.87 13.77
CA VAL A 663 -1.07 6.52 13.46
C VAL A 663 -1.79 5.56 14.40
N GLU A 664 -2.72 4.77 13.86
CA GLU A 664 -3.12 3.53 14.49
C GLU A 664 -1.88 2.63 14.48
N GLN A 665 -1.04 2.80 15.48
CA GLN A 665 0.09 1.92 15.72
C GLN A 665 -0.46 0.69 16.40
N THR A 666 -0.50 -0.40 15.67
CA THR A 666 -0.46 -1.71 16.31
C THR A 666 0.80 -1.70 17.17
N ILE A 667 0.63 -1.66 18.49
CA ILE A 667 1.73 -1.56 19.45
C ILE A 667 2.54 -2.84 19.37
N THR A 668 3.56 -2.84 18.51
CA THR A 668 4.56 -3.92 18.46
C THR A 668 5.72 -3.66 19.41
N SER A 669 5.81 -2.44 19.97
CA SER A 669 6.79 -2.07 20.98
C SER A 669 6.26 -0.94 21.87
N PRO A 670 6.32 -1.08 23.22
CA PRO A 670 5.87 -0.06 24.15
C PRO A 670 6.65 1.26 24.11
N HIS A 671 7.77 1.30 23.39
CA HIS A 671 8.64 2.48 23.32
C HIS A 671 8.42 3.39 22.10
N THR A 672 7.51 3.04 21.19
CA THR A 672 7.30 3.76 19.92
C THR A 672 5.85 4.25 19.72
N ALA A 673 4.97 4.05 20.70
CA ALA A 673 3.60 4.52 20.59
C ALA A 673 3.54 6.04 20.82
N THR A 674 3.35 6.78 19.75
CA THR A 674 3.06 8.20 19.76
C THR A 674 1.62 8.40 19.26
N GLY A 675 0.74 8.92 20.11
CA GLY A 675 -0.64 9.22 19.74
C GLY A 675 -1.69 8.29 20.39
N MET A 676 -2.94 8.71 20.33
CA MET A 676 -4.07 7.97 20.86
C MET A 676 -4.70 7.09 19.77
N ASP A 677 -5.07 5.86 20.13
CA ASP A 677 -5.80 4.95 19.24
C ASP A 677 -7.20 5.52 18.94
N ALA A 678 -7.61 5.45 17.66
CA ALA A 678 -8.93 5.89 17.22
C ALA A 678 -10.06 5.12 17.90
N THR A 679 -9.90 3.83 18.10
CA THR A 679 -10.89 2.98 18.77
C THR A 679 -11.05 3.40 20.23
N PHE A 680 -9.93 3.63 20.92
CA PHE A 680 -9.94 4.19 22.27
C PHE A 680 -10.69 5.52 22.32
N LEU A 681 -10.36 6.46 21.43
CA LEU A 681 -10.99 7.79 21.43
C LEU A 681 -12.49 7.73 21.15
N LYS A 682 -12.94 6.84 20.27
CA LYS A 682 -14.37 6.62 20.01
C LYS A 682 -15.12 6.18 21.25
N GLY A 683 -14.58 5.22 21.98
CA GLY A 683 -15.13 4.77 23.26
C GLY A 683 -15.02 5.85 24.34
N TYR A 684 -13.87 6.51 24.47
CA TYR A 684 -13.61 7.54 25.46
C TYR A 684 -14.54 8.75 25.30
N HIS A 685 -14.75 9.22 24.07
CA HIS A 685 -15.68 10.33 23.80
C HIS A 685 -17.13 9.95 24.15
N ALA A 686 -17.56 8.71 23.94
CA ALA A 686 -18.88 8.27 24.39
C ALA A 686 -19.02 8.41 25.92
N LEU A 687 -18.01 7.97 26.70
CA LEU A 687 -18.03 8.11 28.16
C LEU A 687 -17.97 9.58 28.62
N THR A 688 -17.13 10.41 28.01
CA THR A 688 -17.01 11.83 28.40
C THR A 688 -18.25 12.65 28.07
N HIS A 689 -19.04 12.21 27.08
CA HIS A 689 -20.29 12.86 26.71
C HIS A 689 -21.52 12.38 27.52
N LEU A 690 -21.39 11.31 28.31
CA LEU A 690 -22.50 10.84 29.16
C LEU A 690 -23.19 11.96 29.95
N PRO A 691 -22.46 12.90 30.62
CA PRO A 691 -23.11 13.99 31.33
C PRO A 691 -23.96 14.91 30.44
N THR A 692 -23.58 15.07 29.16
CA THR A 692 -24.28 15.98 28.25
C THR A 692 -25.54 15.36 27.64
N ILE A 693 -25.55 14.03 27.47
CA ILE A 693 -26.68 13.28 26.94
C ILE A 693 -27.60 12.72 28.00
N THR A 694 -27.22 12.86 29.29
CA THR A 694 -28.04 12.43 30.42
C THR A 694 -28.97 13.55 30.79
N GLN A 695 -30.26 13.26 30.68
CA GLN A 695 -31.32 14.14 31.20
C GLN A 695 -31.78 13.68 32.58
N THR A 696 -32.32 14.58 33.37
CA THR A 696 -32.89 14.21 34.66
C THR A 696 -34.35 14.63 34.75
N THR A 697 -35.21 13.69 35.14
CA THR A 697 -36.64 13.93 35.34
C THR A 697 -37.02 13.83 36.80
N LYS A 698 -38.13 14.50 37.18
CA LYS A 698 -38.77 14.35 38.48
C LYS A 698 -39.96 13.38 38.44
N SER A 699 -40.22 12.73 37.28
CA SER A 699 -41.17 11.63 37.20
C SER A 699 -40.74 10.52 38.17
N GLY A 700 -41.66 9.87 38.81
CA GLY A 700 -41.37 8.78 39.73
C GLY A 700 -40.93 7.48 39.04
N ASP A 701 -40.75 7.52 37.72
CA ASP A 701 -40.46 6.35 36.90
C ASP A 701 -39.07 5.80 37.19
N ASN A 702 -38.94 4.50 37.20
CA ASN A 702 -37.64 3.83 37.32
C ASN A 702 -36.95 3.80 35.94
N THR A 703 -35.61 3.87 35.92
CA THR A 703 -34.87 3.85 34.65
C THR A 703 -33.85 2.72 34.64
N PHE A 704 -33.61 2.17 33.46
CA PHE A 704 -32.58 1.16 33.22
C PHE A 704 -31.71 1.57 32.01
N LEU A 705 -30.40 1.60 32.22
CA LEU A 705 -29.42 1.80 31.15
C LEU A 705 -28.52 0.57 31.06
N PHE A 706 -28.43 0.01 29.87
CA PHE A 706 -27.36 -0.91 29.49
C PHE A 706 -26.45 -0.22 28.47
N MET A 707 -25.16 -0.16 28.77
CA MET A 707 -24.16 0.41 27.87
C MET A 707 -22.94 -0.48 27.79
N THR A 708 -22.42 -0.70 26.55
CA THR A 708 -21.09 -1.29 26.36
C THR A 708 -20.11 -0.25 25.86
N ASN A 709 -18.83 -0.39 26.21
CA ASN A 709 -17.82 0.57 25.83
C ASN A 709 -16.42 -0.09 25.69
N ASP A 710 -15.73 0.22 24.60
CA ASP A 710 -14.45 -0.40 24.20
C ASP A 710 -13.22 0.39 24.66
N THR A 711 -13.37 1.41 25.52
CA THR A 711 -12.25 2.25 25.97
C THR A 711 -11.12 1.43 26.60
N THR A 712 -11.45 0.32 27.27
CA THR A 712 -10.50 -0.57 27.94
C THR A 712 -10.04 -1.75 27.10
N HIS A 713 -10.54 -1.90 25.86
CA HIS A 713 -10.29 -3.06 25.03
C HIS A 713 -8.84 -3.15 24.56
N SER A 714 -8.26 -2.05 24.10
CA SER A 714 -6.88 -2.03 23.59
C SER A 714 -5.95 -1.33 24.58
N PRO A 715 -4.73 -1.85 24.81
CA PRO A 715 -3.75 -1.14 25.61
C PRO A 715 -3.35 0.15 24.89
N VAL A 716 -3.57 1.29 25.53
CA VAL A 716 -3.23 2.61 25.01
C VAL A 716 -2.22 3.26 25.92
N LEU A 717 -1.12 3.74 25.34
CA LEU A 717 -0.17 4.59 26.06
C LEU A 717 -0.60 6.04 25.87
N LEU A 718 -1.12 6.63 26.92
CA LEU A 718 -1.37 8.07 27.01
C LEU A 718 -0.05 8.74 27.40
N GLN A 719 0.48 9.63 26.57
CA GLN A 719 1.62 10.47 26.94
C GLN A 719 1.16 11.72 27.63
#